data_8a9f0a4f6f1333d7b91340e2e8c0c640
#
_entry.id   8a9f0a4f6f1333d7b91340e2e8c0c640
#
_cell.length_a   1.000
_cell.length_b   1.000
_cell.length_c   1.000
_cell.angle_alpha   90.00
_cell.angle_beta   90.00
_cell.angle_gamma   90.00
#
_symmetry.space_group_name_H-M   'P 1'
#
loop_
_entity.id
_entity.type
_entity.pdbx_description
1 polymer ?
#
loop_
_entity_poly.entity_id
_entity_poly.type
_entity_poly.pdbx_seq_one_letter_code
_entity_poly.pdbx_strand_id
1 'polypeptide(L)'
;MEFRLLGALEARHGGRPVDLGDRQQRYVLAALLLEANKPVSVERLVEIVWGPAAHESATKLINTYVSRLRKIFREAEADEIQLDKDPLNTRTLRVDLARIDYFRFTELRNQAQAAQRNRDDGHAIMLLREASQLWQGEFLADLDNDALRSPYQRQLQRIRLEVLHDLAVLEIDNGDYASVQDHLYAVVSDNPENERLAALLGRAMLAAGDRNGALEVANRTIMVVRENGMEISSELKSLQELALRSETRRRPVRLPRDLRTFTGRDAELDALLTVGRIADGESVPPPVLTVSGMPGVGKTTLAVHAAHQLAPNFPDGQLFVDLHGFTPNLDPVPPDHALGRLLTMLGIPGAAIPKDLEDRAALYRSKIANTRRLILLDNAKDEAQVEPLLPGTAGSLVIVTSRRRLSGLDYSRGVHLDPMPPDEAFALFTQIVGPERIGRQVDIAHDIVELAGRLPLAIRLVTGRLLAHPRWQLDYLADLLRKKALRLTQFDPAERRLAAAFYVSYEQLTPEQQEVFRLLGAVSGPEFDSCSVAALADAAEIDVDGLLEILHRLSLVEDASPGRYRLHDLLRTYAEILTGDDSADRHAAVSRLLDYYLHKAAAAAAAAFPHDRHRLPPDAEPTRFRSTFVAEEDALDWLRLEHRNLVAAIRLAAHDDRNEVAWKLACAVWRYLYIRGHLDDWRETLWLALHAARGSGHVWGQAQALQQLSLACWRAGDSQQAWDLGSESLQLWLSLGDHHGEADARSALGLAGKRLGHFAQARAHYSRAIDLYREINDQRGCANVLDNLGDLDERLGYLQSALGRHNAALSILCAVNDRQGQVYGLNNIGCVRQKLGQFNDAAVLHQRALTISEQIEYPHGAAFSLNYLGAAYRNMGEPETAAGYHGRALEIAKNLGDPTLETDIHNDLGETYLVGGDHSGALKSHRDALTFATRTGDLREQARAHHGIARALHIGDLHDGAYEHWLKAVALYRDLDIPEAGHAEKELGQLNCACRCA
;
A
#
# COMPACT_ATOMS: atom_id res chain seq x y z
N MET A 1 52.62 15.66 -7.48
CA MET A 1 51.41 16.48 -7.83
C MET A 1 50.48 15.62 -8.63
N GLU A 2 49.18 15.71 -8.36
CA GLU A 2 48.13 14.98 -9.09
C GLU A 2 47.34 15.95 -9.95
N PHE A 3 46.91 15.48 -11.14
CA PHE A 3 46.13 16.27 -12.06
C PHE A 3 44.77 15.63 -12.35
N ARG A 4 43.74 16.46 -12.37
CA ARG A 4 42.37 16.06 -12.68
C ARG A 4 41.91 16.71 -13.98
N LEU A 5 41.39 15.90 -14.89
CA LEU A 5 40.87 16.29 -16.21
C LEU A 5 39.43 15.75 -16.37
N LEU A 6 39.05 14.71 -15.60
CA LEU A 6 37.71 14.08 -15.61
C LEU A 6 36.73 14.89 -14.75
N GLY A 7 36.65 16.16 -14.98
CA GLY A 7 35.93 17.24 -14.33
C GLY A 7 36.50 18.56 -14.71
N ALA A 8 36.47 19.55 -13.81
CA ALA A 8 37.24 20.79 -13.98
C ALA A 8 38.75 20.49 -13.90
N LEU A 9 39.58 21.25 -14.66
CA LEU A 9 41.04 21.12 -14.58
C LEU A 9 41.54 21.53 -13.21
N GLU A 10 42.02 20.57 -12.42
CA GLU A 10 42.62 20.82 -11.10
C GLU A 10 44.02 20.19 -11.01
N ALA A 11 44.86 20.83 -10.20
CA ALA A 11 46.12 20.22 -9.75
C ALA A 11 46.16 20.25 -8.20
N ARG A 12 46.64 19.15 -7.62
CA ARG A 12 46.78 19.00 -6.16
C ARG A 12 48.16 18.50 -5.80
N HIS A 13 48.76 19.10 -4.80
CA HIS A 13 50.03 18.64 -4.22
C HIS A 13 49.88 18.43 -2.71
N GLY A 14 50.16 17.25 -2.25
CA GLY A 14 49.95 16.87 -0.83
C GLY A 14 48.50 17.08 -0.39
N GLY A 15 47.50 16.88 -1.28
CA GLY A 15 46.07 17.05 -1.02
C GLY A 15 45.56 18.53 -1.11
N ARG A 16 46.44 19.49 -1.25
CA ARG A 16 46.10 20.93 -1.34
C ARG A 16 45.96 21.36 -2.79
N PRO A 17 44.93 22.16 -3.16
CA PRO A 17 44.77 22.68 -4.51
C PRO A 17 45.92 23.66 -4.85
N VAL A 18 46.39 23.63 -6.11
CA VAL A 18 47.42 24.50 -6.66
C VAL A 18 46.76 25.40 -7.69
N ASP A 19 46.97 26.72 -7.58
CA ASP A 19 46.48 27.68 -8.57
C ASP A 19 47.24 27.54 -9.88
N LEU A 20 46.51 27.21 -10.96
CA LEU A 20 47.08 26.98 -12.31
C LEU A 20 47.14 28.25 -13.17
N GLY A 21 46.73 29.40 -12.66
CA GLY A 21 46.79 30.70 -13.33
C GLY A 21 45.59 30.95 -14.26
N ASP A 22 45.79 31.83 -15.22
CA ASP A 22 44.74 32.30 -16.12
C ASP A 22 44.24 31.21 -17.10
N ARG A 23 43.09 31.48 -17.73
CA ARG A 23 42.36 30.51 -18.60
C ARG A 23 43.24 30.02 -19.76
N GLN A 24 44.04 30.91 -20.36
CA GLN A 24 44.89 30.52 -21.50
C GLN A 24 46.09 29.67 -21.06
N GLN A 25 46.62 29.90 -19.88
CA GLN A 25 47.66 29.09 -19.28
C GLN A 25 47.12 27.67 -18.97
N ARG A 26 45.83 27.57 -18.51
CA ARG A 26 45.15 26.32 -18.26
C ARG A 26 44.91 25.51 -19.56
N TYR A 27 44.61 26.17 -20.68
CA TYR A 27 44.54 25.49 -21.99
C TYR A 27 45.87 24.86 -22.38
N VAL A 28 46.99 25.59 -22.21
CA VAL A 28 48.33 25.07 -22.50
C VAL A 28 48.65 23.86 -21.63
N LEU A 29 48.34 23.93 -20.32
CA LEU A 29 48.55 22.82 -19.37
C LEU A 29 47.69 21.61 -19.74
N ALA A 30 46.39 21.77 -20.00
CA ALA A 30 45.49 20.70 -20.37
C ALA A 30 45.97 19.98 -21.66
N ALA A 31 46.41 20.75 -22.70
CA ALA A 31 46.98 20.17 -23.92
C ALA A 31 48.24 19.35 -23.68
N LEU A 32 49.10 19.80 -22.79
CA LEU A 32 50.34 19.11 -22.44
C LEU A 32 50.09 17.88 -21.55
N LEU A 33 49.07 17.91 -20.70
CA LEU A 33 48.64 16.77 -19.86
C LEU A 33 48.01 15.66 -20.68
N LEU A 34 47.19 15.99 -21.73
CA LEU A 34 46.57 15.02 -22.61
C LEU A 34 47.60 14.29 -23.48
N GLU A 35 48.68 14.97 -23.82
CA GLU A 35 49.85 14.40 -24.57
C GLU A 35 51.06 14.22 -23.66
N ALA A 36 50.82 13.87 -22.38
CA ALA A 36 51.87 13.73 -21.38
C ALA A 36 52.96 12.74 -21.86
N ASN A 37 54.25 13.10 -21.62
CA ASN A 37 55.43 12.40 -22.05
C ASN A 37 55.70 12.35 -23.59
N LYS A 38 54.90 13.09 -24.38
CA LYS A 38 55.09 13.24 -25.81
C LYS A 38 55.42 14.71 -26.19
N PRO A 39 56.17 14.94 -27.26
CA PRO A 39 56.47 16.31 -27.69
C PRO A 39 55.23 16.91 -28.38
N VAL A 40 54.78 18.08 -27.90
CA VAL A 40 53.69 18.89 -28.51
C VAL A 40 54.31 20.11 -29.19
N SER A 41 54.02 20.35 -30.47
CA SER A 41 54.55 21.50 -31.18
C SER A 41 53.94 22.81 -30.64
N VAL A 42 54.73 23.89 -30.67
CA VAL A 42 54.25 25.21 -30.24
C VAL A 42 53.12 25.73 -31.16
N GLU A 43 53.17 25.37 -32.45
CA GLU A 43 52.11 25.65 -33.44
C GLU A 43 50.77 25.03 -32.99
N ARG A 44 50.82 23.75 -32.52
CA ARG A 44 49.60 23.06 -32.02
C ARG A 44 49.08 23.71 -30.75
N LEU A 45 49.96 24.15 -29.85
CA LEU A 45 49.53 24.90 -28.65
C LEU A 45 48.90 26.24 -28.98
N VAL A 46 49.43 26.94 -29.97
CA VAL A 46 48.88 28.20 -30.48
C VAL A 46 47.49 27.98 -31.08
N GLU A 47 47.33 26.96 -31.90
CA GLU A 47 46.05 26.57 -32.50
C GLU A 47 44.98 26.29 -31.43
N ILE A 48 45.33 25.53 -30.37
CA ILE A 48 44.45 25.20 -29.27
C ILE A 48 44.03 26.46 -28.50
N VAL A 49 44.96 27.40 -28.20
CA VAL A 49 44.66 28.52 -27.34
C VAL A 49 43.92 29.64 -28.07
N TRP A 50 44.22 29.91 -29.33
CA TRP A 50 43.69 31.05 -30.11
C TRP A 50 42.98 30.67 -31.40
N GLY A 51 43.07 29.40 -31.85
CA GLY A 51 42.49 28.97 -33.12
C GLY A 51 43.02 29.73 -34.34
N PRO A 52 42.18 29.96 -35.37
CA PRO A 52 42.61 30.68 -36.60
C PRO A 52 42.93 32.14 -36.38
N ALA A 53 42.57 32.73 -35.23
CA ALA A 53 42.77 34.15 -34.90
C ALA A 53 44.08 34.41 -34.14
N ALA A 54 45.11 33.56 -34.29
CA ALA A 54 46.37 33.67 -33.58
C ALA A 54 47.18 34.94 -34.01
N HIS A 55 47.66 35.72 -33.04
CA HIS A 55 48.48 36.91 -33.24
C HIS A 55 49.93 36.51 -33.51
N GLU A 56 50.70 37.40 -34.20
CA GLU A 56 52.14 37.19 -34.44
C GLU A 56 52.95 36.96 -33.15
N SER A 57 52.48 37.47 -32.00
CA SER A 57 53.09 37.31 -30.67
C SER A 57 52.69 36.03 -29.97
N ALA A 58 51.78 35.18 -30.51
CA ALA A 58 51.23 33.98 -29.84
C ALA A 58 52.33 32.99 -29.38
N THR A 59 53.34 32.76 -30.25
CA THR A 59 54.46 31.88 -29.88
C THR A 59 55.27 32.41 -28.69
N LYS A 60 55.40 33.73 -28.52
CA LYS A 60 56.06 34.36 -27.33
C LYS A 60 55.20 34.15 -26.07
N LEU A 61 53.87 34.24 -26.20
CA LEU A 61 52.95 34.05 -25.12
C LEU A 61 52.93 32.58 -24.61
N ILE A 62 52.98 31.61 -25.51
CA ILE A 62 53.13 30.18 -25.11
C ILE A 62 54.38 29.99 -24.29
N ASN A 63 55.52 30.58 -24.71
CA ASN A 63 56.77 30.51 -23.92
C ASN A 63 56.61 31.14 -22.52
N THR A 64 55.83 32.19 -22.42
CA THR A 64 55.52 32.86 -21.12
C THR A 64 54.70 31.97 -20.26
N TYR A 65 53.62 31.32 -20.78
CA TYR A 65 52.78 30.39 -20.03
C TYR A 65 53.56 29.15 -19.57
N VAL A 66 54.39 28.57 -20.42
CA VAL A 66 55.34 27.49 -20.08
C VAL A 66 56.29 27.90 -18.95
N SER A 67 56.82 29.14 -19.00
CA SER A 67 57.71 29.64 -17.93
C SER A 67 56.95 29.83 -16.61
N ARG A 68 55.67 30.31 -16.62
CA ARG A 68 54.82 30.46 -15.47
C ARG A 68 54.45 29.08 -14.86
N LEU A 69 54.09 28.10 -15.68
CA LEU A 69 53.80 26.74 -15.26
C LEU A 69 55.02 26.09 -14.56
N ARG A 70 56.23 26.26 -15.13
CA ARG A 70 57.47 25.83 -14.46
C ARG A 70 57.68 26.47 -13.09
N LYS A 71 57.35 27.78 -12.97
CA LYS A 71 57.42 28.48 -11.70
C LYS A 71 56.42 27.92 -10.70
N ILE A 72 55.16 27.68 -11.12
CA ILE A 72 54.13 27.08 -10.27
C ILE A 72 54.55 25.71 -9.76
N PHE A 73 55.07 24.82 -10.65
CA PHE A 73 55.51 23.47 -10.24
C PHE A 73 56.67 23.52 -9.25
N ARG A 74 57.62 24.49 -9.40
CA ARG A 74 58.72 24.67 -8.48
C ARG A 74 58.28 25.25 -7.12
N GLU A 75 57.34 26.21 -7.11
CA GLU A 75 56.78 26.79 -5.88
C GLU A 75 55.93 25.76 -5.11
N ALA A 76 55.37 24.81 -5.81
CA ALA A 76 54.65 23.69 -5.23
C ALA A 76 55.57 22.50 -4.81
N GLU A 77 56.90 22.64 -4.93
CA GLU A 77 57.90 21.59 -4.63
C GLU A 77 57.63 20.26 -5.37
N ALA A 78 57.12 20.35 -6.60
CA ALA A 78 56.79 19.22 -7.45
C ALA A 78 57.94 18.87 -8.40
N ASP A 79 59.10 18.54 -7.87
CA ASP A 79 60.36 18.27 -8.60
C ASP A 79 60.24 17.04 -9.54
N GLU A 80 59.27 16.19 -9.37
CA GLU A 80 58.97 15.03 -10.24
C GLU A 80 58.32 15.45 -11.57
N ILE A 81 57.89 16.72 -11.76
CA ILE A 81 57.29 17.22 -12.99
C ILE A 81 58.31 18.07 -13.75
N GLN A 82 58.63 17.67 -14.96
CA GLN A 82 59.57 18.36 -15.82
C GLN A 82 58.86 18.85 -17.09
N LEU A 83 59.01 20.13 -17.40
CA LEU A 83 58.45 20.70 -18.62
C LEU A 83 59.63 21.14 -19.55
N ASP A 84 59.97 20.27 -20.49
CA ASP A 84 61.14 20.45 -21.35
C ASP A 84 60.86 21.32 -22.58
N LYS A 85 61.93 21.89 -23.14
CA LYS A 85 61.95 22.61 -24.38
C LYS A 85 62.94 21.93 -25.32
N ASP A 86 62.42 21.30 -26.34
CA ASP A 86 63.26 20.63 -27.31
C ASP A 86 63.72 21.55 -28.45
N PRO A 87 64.83 21.24 -29.14
CA PRO A 87 65.38 21.98 -30.26
C PRO A 87 64.39 22.16 -31.43
N LEU A 88 63.44 21.26 -31.62
CA LEU A 88 62.45 21.28 -32.70
C LEU A 88 61.20 22.14 -32.38
N ASN A 89 61.30 23.13 -31.50
CA ASN A 89 60.19 24.04 -31.10
C ASN A 89 59.00 23.26 -30.51
N THR A 90 59.25 22.13 -29.86
CA THR A 90 58.23 21.35 -29.13
C THR A 90 58.33 21.59 -27.61
N ARG A 91 57.26 21.21 -26.87
CA ARG A 91 57.17 21.23 -25.40
C ARG A 91 56.75 19.87 -24.95
N THR A 92 57.45 19.30 -23.98
CA THR A 92 57.14 17.99 -23.42
C THR A 92 56.95 18.12 -21.91
N LEU A 93 55.79 17.76 -21.42
CA LEU A 93 55.52 17.64 -20.01
C LEU A 93 55.83 16.20 -19.57
N ARG A 94 56.87 16.01 -18.76
CA ARG A 94 57.23 14.71 -18.19
C ARG A 94 56.59 14.60 -16.81
N VAL A 95 55.75 13.60 -16.68
CA VAL A 95 54.98 13.32 -15.46
C VAL A 95 54.64 11.81 -15.42
N ASP A 96 54.57 11.28 -14.23
CA ASP A 96 54.05 9.91 -14.09
C ASP A 96 52.55 9.89 -14.47
N LEU A 97 52.23 9.06 -15.48
CA LEU A 97 50.87 8.91 -16.03
C LEU A 97 49.84 8.47 -14.97
N ALA A 98 50.27 7.72 -13.94
CA ALA A 98 49.40 7.35 -12.82
C ALA A 98 48.87 8.52 -11.98
N ARG A 99 49.51 9.70 -12.10
CA ARG A 99 49.12 10.95 -11.41
C ARG A 99 48.14 11.80 -12.17
N ILE A 100 47.76 11.39 -13.38
CA ILE A 100 46.76 12.04 -14.23
C ILE A 100 45.53 11.16 -14.28
N ASP A 101 44.40 11.62 -13.78
CA ASP A 101 43.14 10.85 -13.66
C ASP A 101 42.69 10.23 -14.99
N TYR A 102 42.89 10.90 -16.12
CA TYR A 102 42.59 10.36 -17.45
C TYR A 102 43.34 9.08 -17.78
N PHE A 103 44.64 9.04 -17.51
CA PHE A 103 45.46 7.82 -17.77
C PHE A 103 45.22 6.75 -16.72
N ARG A 104 45.02 7.13 -15.46
CA ARG A 104 44.65 6.23 -14.39
C ARG A 104 43.33 5.53 -14.65
N PHE A 105 42.33 6.29 -15.12
CA PHE A 105 41.03 5.73 -15.56
C PHE A 105 41.18 4.68 -16.64
N THR A 106 42.02 4.95 -17.67
CA THR A 106 42.26 4.05 -18.77
C THR A 106 42.99 2.77 -18.29
N GLU A 107 43.96 2.92 -17.41
CA GLU A 107 44.72 1.80 -16.84
C GLU A 107 43.84 0.94 -15.94
N LEU A 108 43.05 1.50 -15.05
CA LEU A 108 42.11 0.79 -14.20
C LEU A 108 41.09 -0.02 -15.00
N ARG A 109 40.55 0.55 -16.11
CA ARG A 109 39.70 -0.19 -17.05
C ARG A 109 40.41 -1.39 -17.65
N ASN A 110 41.66 -1.23 -18.14
CA ASN A 110 42.44 -2.31 -18.75
C ASN A 110 42.73 -3.43 -17.74
N GLN A 111 43.05 -3.07 -16.49
CA GLN A 111 43.30 -4.04 -15.42
C GLN A 111 41.98 -4.75 -15.03
N ALA A 112 40.84 -4.04 -14.98
CA ALA A 112 39.57 -4.67 -14.74
C ALA A 112 39.17 -5.68 -15.81
N GLN A 113 39.38 -5.35 -17.09
CA GLN A 113 39.18 -6.30 -18.19
C GLN A 113 40.11 -7.52 -18.10
N ALA A 114 41.34 -7.37 -17.64
CA ALA A 114 42.26 -8.46 -17.40
C ALA A 114 41.76 -9.35 -16.21
N ALA A 115 41.29 -8.76 -15.15
CA ALA A 115 40.70 -9.46 -14.00
C ALA A 115 39.45 -10.27 -14.43
N GLN A 116 38.54 -9.70 -15.22
CA GLN A 116 37.38 -10.41 -15.79
C GLN A 116 37.78 -11.64 -16.64
N ARG A 117 38.80 -11.51 -17.51
CA ARG A 117 39.31 -12.65 -18.29
C ARG A 117 39.83 -13.77 -17.40
N ASN A 118 40.37 -13.44 -16.25
CA ASN A 118 40.85 -14.37 -15.23
C ASN A 118 39.73 -14.86 -14.28
N ARG A 119 38.48 -14.47 -14.47
CA ARG A 119 37.32 -14.78 -13.61
C ARG A 119 37.45 -14.30 -12.16
N ASP A 120 38.20 -13.23 -11.96
CA ASP A 120 38.33 -12.54 -10.69
C ASP A 120 37.37 -11.32 -10.65
N ASP A 121 36.06 -11.63 -10.55
CA ASP A 121 35.02 -10.63 -10.64
C ASP A 121 35.06 -9.67 -9.44
N GLY A 122 35.46 -10.14 -8.26
CA GLY A 122 35.62 -9.30 -7.07
C GLY A 122 36.67 -8.21 -7.25
N HIS A 123 37.81 -8.56 -7.83
CA HIS A 123 38.90 -7.63 -8.15
C HIS A 123 38.47 -6.66 -9.27
N ALA A 124 37.77 -7.17 -10.30
CA ALA A 124 37.23 -6.36 -11.40
C ALA A 124 36.24 -5.29 -10.89
N ILE A 125 35.30 -5.63 -10.01
CA ILE A 125 34.36 -4.69 -9.37
C ILE A 125 35.11 -3.57 -8.64
N MET A 126 36.13 -3.93 -7.86
CA MET A 126 36.92 -2.96 -7.11
C MET A 126 37.61 -1.96 -8.04
N LEU A 127 38.22 -2.44 -9.13
CA LEU A 127 38.91 -1.59 -10.11
C LEU A 127 37.95 -0.70 -10.90
N LEU A 128 36.77 -1.21 -11.29
CA LEU A 128 35.75 -0.43 -12.01
C LEU A 128 35.11 0.63 -11.11
N ARG A 129 34.89 0.33 -9.81
CA ARG A 129 34.44 1.33 -8.83
C ARG A 129 35.45 2.45 -8.65
N GLU A 130 36.71 2.12 -8.53
CA GLU A 130 37.79 3.11 -8.46
C GLU A 130 37.84 3.97 -9.73
N ALA A 131 37.71 3.36 -10.91
CA ALA A 131 37.65 4.07 -12.18
C ALA A 131 36.44 5.02 -12.26
N SER A 132 35.25 4.57 -11.84
CA SER A 132 34.04 5.39 -11.83
C SER A 132 34.17 6.62 -10.92
N GLN A 133 34.81 6.48 -9.75
CA GLN A 133 35.01 7.56 -8.78
C GLN A 133 35.96 8.66 -9.24
N LEU A 134 36.78 8.42 -10.29
CA LEU A 134 37.63 9.45 -10.87
C LEU A 134 36.84 10.54 -11.60
N TRP A 135 35.60 10.25 -12.03
CA TRP A 135 34.75 11.21 -12.71
C TRP A 135 34.03 12.12 -11.72
N GLN A 136 34.33 13.44 -11.78
CA GLN A 136 33.76 14.48 -10.92
C GLN A 136 32.91 15.49 -11.70
N GLY A 137 32.65 15.28 -12.98
CA GLY A 137 31.87 16.14 -13.83
C GLY A 137 32.15 15.89 -15.31
N GLU A 138 31.81 16.85 -16.17
CA GLU A 138 32.19 16.80 -17.58
C GLU A 138 33.70 17.00 -17.77
N PHE A 139 34.24 16.32 -18.77
CA PHE A 139 35.64 16.41 -19.14
C PHE A 139 36.04 17.87 -19.42
N LEU A 140 37.03 18.39 -18.65
CA LEU A 140 37.51 19.78 -18.71
C LEU A 140 36.36 20.80 -18.65
N ALA A 141 35.46 20.63 -17.68
CA ALA A 141 34.20 21.39 -17.57
C ALA A 141 34.38 22.92 -17.49
N ASP A 142 35.51 23.37 -16.96
CA ASP A 142 35.85 24.79 -16.80
C ASP A 142 36.60 25.40 -18.02
N LEU A 143 36.92 24.56 -19.01
CA LEU A 143 37.64 24.96 -20.22
C LEU A 143 36.75 24.84 -21.46
N ASP A 144 36.13 25.96 -21.83
CA ASP A 144 35.25 26.05 -23.00
C ASP A 144 36.09 26.26 -24.28
N ASN A 145 36.65 25.15 -24.82
CA ASN A 145 37.50 25.12 -26.01
C ASN A 145 37.27 23.82 -26.79
N ASP A 146 36.58 23.96 -27.91
CA ASP A 146 36.21 22.82 -28.78
C ASP A 146 37.43 22.13 -29.40
N ALA A 147 38.47 22.87 -29.75
CA ALA A 147 39.70 22.32 -30.35
C ALA A 147 40.44 21.38 -29.36
N LEU A 148 40.28 21.63 -28.04
CA LEU A 148 40.86 20.82 -26.99
C LEU A 148 39.96 19.66 -26.56
N ARG A 149 38.64 19.91 -26.41
CA ARG A 149 37.68 18.92 -25.85
C ARG A 149 37.16 17.93 -26.89
N SER A 150 36.78 18.42 -28.10
CA SER A 150 36.05 17.59 -29.08
C SER A 150 36.77 16.32 -29.54
N PRO A 151 38.12 16.29 -29.71
CA PRO A 151 38.80 15.08 -30.10
C PRO A 151 38.71 13.94 -29.07
N TYR A 152 38.57 14.28 -27.76
CA TYR A 152 38.60 13.33 -26.65
C TYR A 152 37.21 13.08 -26.05
N GLN A 153 36.35 14.08 -26.04
CA GLN A 153 35.08 14.05 -25.30
C GLN A 153 34.16 12.91 -25.69
N ARG A 154 33.93 12.72 -27.02
CA ARG A 154 33.06 11.63 -27.49
C ARG A 154 33.61 10.24 -27.14
N GLN A 155 34.92 10.05 -27.32
CA GLN A 155 35.55 8.78 -27.00
C GLN A 155 35.52 8.49 -25.50
N LEU A 156 35.81 9.47 -24.67
CA LEU A 156 35.81 9.35 -23.22
C LEU A 156 34.41 9.08 -22.68
N GLN A 157 33.41 9.79 -23.18
CA GLN A 157 32.01 9.55 -22.80
C GLN A 157 31.61 8.10 -23.10
N ARG A 158 31.96 7.59 -24.30
CA ARG A 158 31.68 6.20 -24.64
C ARG A 158 32.38 5.24 -23.69
N ILE A 159 33.66 5.46 -23.39
CA ILE A 159 34.43 4.60 -22.47
C ILE A 159 33.85 4.63 -21.06
N ARG A 160 33.41 5.82 -20.59
CA ARG A 160 32.73 5.97 -19.31
C ARG A 160 31.46 5.12 -19.22
N LEU A 161 30.60 5.19 -20.25
CA LEU A 161 29.37 4.41 -20.30
C LEU A 161 29.64 2.89 -20.38
N GLU A 162 30.72 2.46 -21.09
CA GLU A 162 31.17 1.06 -21.10
C GLU A 162 31.64 0.58 -19.70
N VAL A 163 32.42 1.40 -18.98
CA VAL A 163 32.86 1.09 -17.60
C VAL A 163 31.69 0.95 -16.65
N LEU A 164 30.71 1.85 -16.74
CA LEU A 164 29.50 1.79 -15.92
C LEU A 164 28.60 0.58 -16.26
N HIS A 165 28.52 0.23 -17.56
CA HIS A 165 27.85 -0.98 -18.00
C HIS A 165 28.49 -2.25 -17.42
N ASP A 166 29.80 -2.40 -17.57
CA ASP A 166 30.54 -3.58 -17.10
C ASP A 166 30.48 -3.70 -15.56
N LEU A 167 30.55 -2.57 -14.86
CA LEU A 167 30.39 -2.52 -13.41
C LEU A 167 28.99 -2.99 -13.00
N ALA A 168 27.95 -2.44 -13.62
CA ALA A 168 26.56 -2.76 -13.29
C ALA A 168 26.23 -4.24 -13.55
N VAL A 169 26.77 -4.82 -14.63
CA VAL A 169 26.61 -6.27 -14.91
C VAL A 169 27.19 -7.12 -13.79
N LEU A 170 28.44 -6.83 -13.38
CA LEU A 170 29.10 -7.57 -12.31
C LEU A 170 28.45 -7.38 -10.95
N GLU A 171 27.97 -6.17 -10.64
CA GLU A 171 27.25 -5.87 -9.39
C GLU A 171 25.90 -6.59 -9.33
N ILE A 172 25.15 -6.66 -10.46
CA ILE A 172 23.91 -7.44 -10.57
C ILE A 172 24.19 -8.93 -10.35
N ASP A 173 25.20 -9.47 -10.97
CA ASP A 173 25.57 -10.89 -10.85
C ASP A 173 26.02 -11.23 -9.41
N ASN A 174 26.57 -10.25 -8.70
CA ASN A 174 26.94 -10.36 -7.28
C ASN A 174 25.80 -10.06 -6.30
N GLY A 175 24.62 -9.65 -6.79
CA GLY A 175 23.44 -9.32 -6.00
C GLY A 175 23.46 -7.93 -5.32
N ASP A 176 24.39 -7.05 -5.70
CA ASP A 176 24.52 -5.70 -5.14
C ASP A 176 23.68 -4.67 -5.93
N TYR A 177 22.38 -4.82 -5.86
CA TYR A 177 21.42 -4.00 -6.61
C TYR A 177 21.38 -2.53 -6.16
N ALA A 178 21.69 -2.24 -4.90
CA ALA A 178 21.70 -0.86 -4.37
C ALA A 178 22.81 -0.04 -5.01
N SER A 179 24.04 -0.58 -5.09
CA SER A 179 25.17 0.08 -5.74
C SER A 179 24.89 0.40 -7.21
N VAL A 180 24.22 -0.52 -7.95
CA VAL A 180 23.82 -0.28 -9.35
C VAL A 180 22.87 0.93 -9.45
N GLN A 181 21.87 1.04 -8.56
CA GLN A 181 20.96 2.17 -8.56
C GLN A 181 21.68 3.49 -8.29
N ASP A 182 22.57 3.52 -7.31
CA ASP A 182 23.37 4.71 -6.95
C ASP A 182 24.26 5.16 -8.13
N HIS A 183 24.89 4.22 -8.85
CA HIS A 183 25.79 4.55 -9.96
C HIS A 183 25.06 4.93 -11.25
N LEU A 184 23.90 4.30 -11.55
CA LEU A 184 23.26 4.46 -12.86
C LEU A 184 22.13 5.48 -12.90
N TYR A 185 21.45 5.77 -11.79
CA TYR A 185 20.24 6.60 -11.80
C TYR A 185 20.45 7.98 -12.47
N ALA A 186 21.49 8.72 -12.04
CA ALA A 186 21.83 10.01 -12.62
C ALA A 186 22.28 9.88 -14.08
N VAL A 187 23.10 8.86 -14.39
CA VAL A 187 23.66 8.67 -15.73
C VAL A 187 22.58 8.33 -16.75
N VAL A 188 21.63 7.48 -16.40
CA VAL A 188 20.47 7.12 -17.26
C VAL A 188 19.54 8.33 -17.42
N SER A 189 19.38 9.14 -16.36
CA SER A 189 18.59 10.38 -16.44
C SER A 189 19.18 11.38 -17.42
N ASP A 190 20.53 11.48 -17.49
CA ASP A 190 21.25 12.40 -18.39
C ASP A 190 21.42 11.82 -19.82
N ASN A 191 21.32 10.49 -19.98
CA ASN A 191 21.45 9.78 -21.26
C ASN A 191 20.25 8.84 -21.49
N PRO A 192 19.03 9.37 -21.60
CA PRO A 192 17.80 8.58 -21.63
C PRO A 192 17.65 7.71 -22.91
N GLU A 193 18.48 7.93 -23.94
CA GLU A 193 18.55 7.12 -25.16
C GLU A 193 19.40 5.84 -24.98
N ASN A 194 20.11 5.70 -23.86
CA ASN A 194 20.98 4.53 -23.64
C ASN A 194 20.17 3.34 -23.06
N GLU A 195 19.58 2.56 -23.96
CA GLU A 195 18.73 1.41 -23.61
C GLU A 195 19.44 0.35 -22.75
N ARG A 196 20.75 0.12 -22.96
CA ARG A 196 21.50 -0.90 -22.21
C ARG A 196 21.63 -0.55 -20.73
N LEU A 197 22.01 0.69 -20.44
CA LEU A 197 22.10 1.14 -19.03
C LEU A 197 20.73 1.24 -18.38
N ALA A 198 19.72 1.70 -19.12
CA ALA A 198 18.33 1.75 -18.64
C ALA A 198 17.80 0.33 -18.31
N ALA A 199 18.12 -0.67 -19.14
CA ALA A 199 17.71 -2.05 -18.86
C ALA A 199 18.41 -2.63 -17.62
N LEU A 200 19.69 -2.33 -17.40
CA LEU A 200 20.40 -2.76 -16.18
C LEU A 200 19.88 -2.09 -14.93
N LEU A 201 19.65 -0.78 -14.98
CA LEU A 201 19.04 -0.04 -13.87
C LEU A 201 17.65 -0.59 -13.51
N GLY A 202 16.81 -0.79 -14.52
CA GLY A 202 15.47 -1.36 -14.32
C GLY A 202 15.50 -2.78 -13.77
N ARG A 203 16.46 -3.63 -14.18
CA ARG A 203 16.64 -4.97 -13.60
C ARG A 203 17.07 -4.90 -12.14
N ALA A 204 17.97 -4.00 -11.77
CA ALA A 204 18.39 -3.80 -10.40
C ALA A 204 17.21 -3.29 -9.53
N MET A 205 16.39 -2.37 -10.04
CA MET A 205 15.17 -1.89 -9.39
C MET A 205 14.14 -3.02 -9.20
N LEU A 206 13.91 -3.86 -10.21
CA LEU A 206 13.02 -5.02 -10.10
C LEU A 206 13.50 -6.00 -9.02
N ALA A 207 14.79 -6.30 -8.98
CA ALA A 207 15.37 -7.20 -7.99
C ALA A 207 15.33 -6.63 -6.57
N ALA A 208 15.41 -5.30 -6.42
CA ALA A 208 15.22 -4.59 -5.15
C ALA A 208 13.73 -4.44 -4.76
N GLY A 209 12.77 -4.83 -5.65
CA GLY A 209 11.33 -4.73 -5.42
C GLY A 209 10.70 -3.41 -5.89
N ASP A 210 11.48 -2.47 -6.42
CA ASP A 210 11.00 -1.23 -7.02
C ASP A 210 10.59 -1.44 -8.48
N ARG A 211 9.42 -2.06 -8.63
CA ARG A 211 8.84 -2.38 -9.95
C ARG A 211 8.44 -1.12 -10.72
N ASN A 212 8.04 -0.10 -10.00
CA ASN A 212 7.49 1.11 -10.58
C ASN A 212 8.60 2.03 -11.09
N GLY A 213 9.67 2.17 -10.32
CA GLY A 213 10.89 2.83 -10.80
C GLY A 213 11.45 2.15 -12.06
N ALA A 214 11.47 0.80 -12.10
CA ALA A 214 11.86 0.05 -13.28
C ALA A 214 10.98 0.35 -14.50
N LEU A 215 9.67 0.46 -14.29
CA LEU A 215 8.71 0.79 -15.35
C LEU A 215 8.84 2.23 -15.83
N GLU A 216 9.07 3.18 -14.92
CA GLU A 216 9.34 4.58 -15.24
C GLU A 216 10.58 4.73 -16.11
N VAL A 217 11.69 4.09 -15.71
CA VAL A 217 12.94 4.09 -16.48
C VAL A 217 12.73 3.49 -17.87
N ALA A 218 12.07 2.33 -17.96
CA ALA A 218 11.78 1.67 -19.24
C ALA A 218 10.95 2.58 -20.16
N ASN A 219 9.86 3.16 -19.64
CA ASN A 219 8.95 4.00 -20.43
C ASN A 219 9.62 5.29 -20.91
N ARG A 220 10.37 5.96 -20.04
CA ARG A 220 11.10 7.19 -20.40
C ARG A 220 12.10 6.91 -21.54
N THR A 221 12.86 5.82 -21.42
CA THR A 221 13.83 5.41 -22.45
C THR A 221 13.13 5.04 -23.76
N ILE A 222 12.07 4.24 -23.71
CA ILE A 222 11.26 3.86 -24.89
C ILE A 222 10.76 5.09 -25.64
N MET A 223 10.27 6.10 -24.91
CA MET A 223 9.78 7.34 -25.53
C MET A 223 10.89 8.08 -26.28
N VAL A 224 12.04 8.31 -25.62
CA VAL A 224 13.17 9.03 -26.25
C VAL A 224 13.73 8.28 -27.46
N VAL A 225 13.82 6.93 -27.38
CA VAL A 225 14.28 6.09 -28.51
C VAL A 225 13.32 6.21 -29.70
N ARG A 226 12.00 6.24 -29.44
CA ARG A 226 10.98 6.44 -30.50
C ARG A 226 11.00 7.84 -31.11
N GLU A 227 11.14 8.87 -30.28
CA GLU A 227 11.24 10.26 -30.76
C GLU A 227 12.45 10.44 -31.69
N ASN A 228 13.54 9.70 -31.43
CA ASN A 228 14.74 9.67 -32.27
C ASN A 228 14.58 8.74 -33.50
N GLY A 229 13.43 8.10 -33.72
CA GLY A 229 13.17 7.21 -34.85
C GLY A 229 13.93 5.90 -34.84
N MET A 230 14.38 5.44 -33.66
CA MET A 230 15.11 4.19 -33.49
C MET A 230 14.19 3.04 -33.07
N GLU A 231 14.56 1.80 -33.42
CA GLU A 231 13.86 0.59 -32.94
C GLU A 231 14.24 0.28 -31.49
N ILE A 232 13.24 -0.15 -30.69
CA ILE A 232 13.41 -0.48 -29.28
C ILE A 232 14.05 -1.86 -29.16
N SER A 233 15.09 -2.01 -28.32
CA SER A 233 15.78 -3.28 -28.07
C SER A 233 14.86 -4.32 -27.41
N SER A 234 15.17 -5.61 -27.66
CA SER A 234 14.46 -6.74 -27.01
C SER A 234 14.64 -6.75 -25.50
N GLU A 235 15.78 -6.26 -25.00
CA GLU A 235 16.09 -6.21 -23.57
C GLU A 235 15.20 -5.21 -22.83
N LEU A 236 14.98 -4.04 -23.43
CA LEU A 236 14.12 -3.01 -22.83
C LEU A 236 12.63 -3.39 -22.90
N LYS A 237 12.20 -4.06 -23.99
CA LYS A 237 10.85 -4.64 -24.08
C LYS A 237 10.63 -5.72 -23.02
N SER A 238 11.60 -6.64 -22.84
CA SER A 238 11.54 -7.67 -21.82
C SER A 238 11.50 -7.11 -20.40
N LEU A 239 12.23 -6.01 -20.13
CA LEU A 239 12.17 -5.31 -18.86
C LEU A 239 10.77 -4.74 -18.60
N GLN A 240 10.18 -4.07 -19.58
CA GLN A 240 8.83 -3.51 -19.50
C GLN A 240 7.79 -4.62 -19.25
N GLU A 241 7.86 -5.73 -20.00
CA GLU A 241 6.99 -6.89 -19.79
C GLU A 241 7.15 -7.50 -18.39
N LEU A 242 8.39 -7.69 -17.90
CA LEU A 242 8.65 -8.19 -16.55
C LEU A 242 8.09 -7.25 -15.47
N ALA A 243 8.24 -5.95 -15.67
CA ALA A 243 7.67 -4.94 -14.78
C ALA A 243 6.13 -4.91 -14.83
N LEU A 244 5.52 -5.31 -15.94
CA LEU A 244 4.06 -5.40 -16.11
C LEU A 244 3.48 -6.74 -15.63
N ARG A 245 4.25 -7.83 -15.61
CA ARG A 245 3.74 -9.14 -15.14
C ARG A 245 3.40 -9.07 -13.67
N SER A 246 2.16 -9.42 -13.31
CA SER A 246 1.75 -9.66 -11.93
C SER A 246 2.53 -10.86 -11.40
N GLU A 247 3.47 -10.65 -10.49
CA GLU A 247 3.86 -11.78 -9.64
C GLU A 247 2.66 -12.16 -8.79
N THR A 248 2.28 -13.43 -8.84
CA THR A 248 1.52 -14.04 -7.75
C THR A 248 2.39 -13.90 -6.49
N ARG A 249 2.27 -12.73 -5.81
CA ARG A 249 2.87 -12.55 -4.48
C ARG A 249 2.44 -13.77 -3.65
N ARG A 250 3.40 -14.45 -3.06
CA ARG A 250 3.15 -15.26 -1.86
C ARG A 250 2.39 -14.34 -0.92
N ARG A 251 1.05 -14.48 -0.87
CA ARG A 251 0.21 -13.67 0.01
C ARG A 251 0.70 -13.90 1.43
N PRO A 252 0.85 -12.84 2.26
CA PRO A 252 1.30 -13.02 3.62
C PRO A 252 0.42 -14.03 4.33
N VAL A 253 1.03 -14.97 5.05
CA VAL A 253 0.35 -15.91 5.93
C VAL A 253 -0.48 -15.08 6.90
N ARG A 254 -1.81 -15.14 6.80
CA ARG A 254 -2.75 -14.37 7.64
C ARG A 254 -3.25 -15.17 8.85
N LEU A 255 -2.55 -16.25 9.19
CA LEU A 255 -2.86 -17.03 10.40
C LEU A 255 -2.35 -16.29 11.64
N PRO A 256 -3.06 -16.41 12.78
CA PRO A 256 -2.54 -15.98 14.07
C PRO A 256 -1.19 -16.63 14.38
N ARG A 257 -0.40 -15.99 15.25
CA ARG A 257 0.93 -16.49 15.63
C ARG A 257 0.82 -17.88 16.27
N ASP A 258 1.65 -18.81 15.81
CA ASP A 258 1.77 -20.14 16.40
C ASP A 258 2.54 -20.11 17.72
N LEU A 259 2.16 -21.02 18.63
CA LEU A 259 2.88 -21.21 19.90
C LEU A 259 4.14 -22.04 19.68
N ARG A 260 5.32 -21.49 20.00
CA ARG A 260 6.61 -22.21 19.91
C ARG A 260 6.70 -23.45 20.81
N THR A 261 5.91 -23.47 21.87
CA THR A 261 5.89 -24.53 22.91
C THR A 261 4.51 -25.19 22.97
N PHE A 262 4.07 -25.77 21.85
CA PHE A 262 2.87 -26.61 21.85
C PHE A 262 3.19 -27.95 22.51
N THR A 263 2.35 -28.43 23.45
CA THR A 263 2.61 -29.65 24.23
C THR A 263 1.32 -30.44 24.38
N GLY A 264 1.40 -31.76 24.13
CA GLY A 264 0.28 -32.67 24.18
C GLY A 264 -0.71 -32.54 23.03
N ARG A 265 -1.80 -33.24 23.07
CA ARG A 265 -2.83 -33.32 22.03
C ARG A 265 -2.33 -33.96 20.71
N ASP A 266 -1.39 -34.89 20.83
CA ASP A 266 -0.78 -35.51 19.64
C ASP A 266 -1.82 -36.33 18.85
N ALA A 267 -2.74 -37.00 19.50
CA ALA A 267 -3.80 -37.78 18.86
C ALA A 267 -4.81 -36.90 18.10
N GLU A 268 -5.23 -35.80 18.74
CA GLU A 268 -6.16 -34.84 18.11
C GLU A 268 -5.46 -34.04 16.98
N LEU A 269 -4.20 -33.69 17.16
CA LEU A 269 -3.40 -33.04 16.12
C LEU A 269 -3.22 -33.97 14.93
N ASP A 270 -2.84 -35.23 15.13
CA ASP A 270 -2.69 -36.24 14.08
C ASP A 270 -4.01 -36.49 13.33
N ALA A 271 -5.14 -36.47 14.04
CA ALA A 271 -6.46 -36.60 13.41
C ALA A 271 -6.74 -35.41 12.46
N LEU A 272 -6.39 -34.18 12.87
CA LEU A 272 -6.53 -32.98 12.01
C LEU A 272 -5.57 -33.02 10.81
N LEU A 273 -4.32 -33.39 11.03
CA LEU A 273 -3.29 -33.45 9.97
C LEU A 273 -3.58 -34.55 8.95
N THR A 274 -4.08 -35.70 9.40
CA THR A 274 -4.43 -36.82 8.52
C THR A 274 -5.53 -36.44 7.52
N VAL A 275 -6.58 -35.77 7.98
CA VAL A 275 -7.67 -35.31 7.11
C VAL A 275 -7.17 -34.17 6.18
N GLY A 276 -6.36 -33.26 6.71
CA GLY A 276 -5.77 -32.17 5.92
C GLY A 276 -4.82 -32.65 4.80
N ARG A 277 -4.17 -33.81 4.97
CA ARG A 277 -3.31 -34.44 3.94
C ARG A 277 -4.12 -35.22 2.88
N ILE A 278 -5.27 -35.78 3.24
CA ILE A 278 -6.17 -36.48 2.30
C ILE A 278 -6.87 -35.50 1.33
N ALA A 279 -6.93 -34.21 1.66
CA ALA A 279 -7.48 -33.17 0.77
C ALA A 279 -6.72 -33.03 -0.57
N ASP A 280 -5.66 -33.79 -0.80
CA ASP A 280 -4.89 -33.86 -2.06
C ASP A 280 -5.57 -34.72 -3.15
N GLY A 281 -6.68 -35.42 -2.88
CA GLY A 281 -7.40 -36.27 -3.83
C GLY A 281 -8.73 -35.69 -4.27
N GLU A 282 -9.30 -36.26 -5.36
CA GLU A 282 -10.57 -35.88 -6.01
C GLU A 282 -11.85 -36.04 -5.13
N SER A 283 -11.76 -35.79 -3.82
CA SER A 283 -12.92 -35.88 -2.91
C SER A 283 -13.81 -34.65 -3.06
N VAL A 284 -14.99 -34.84 -3.62
CA VAL A 284 -16.12 -33.90 -3.54
C VAL A 284 -16.99 -34.38 -2.38
N PRO A 285 -17.33 -33.57 -1.41
CA PRO A 285 -17.11 -32.16 -1.14
C PRO A 285 -15.85 -31.84 -0.31
N PRO A 286 -15.57 -30.52 -0.05
CA PRO A 286 -14.40 -30.10 0.71
C PRO A 286 -14.48 -30.60 2.17
N PRO A 287 -13.37 -31.11 2.74
CA PRO A 287 -13.36 -31.55 4.11
C PRO A 287 -13.54 -30.38 5.08
N VAL A 288 -14.46 -30.50 6.01
CA VAL A 288 -14.69 -29.57 7.12
C VAL A 288 -14.24 -30.27 8.42
N LEU A 289 -13.26 -29.65 9.09
CA LEU A 289 -12.78 -30.09 10.39
C LEU A 289 -13.38 -29.22 11.48
N THR A 290 -14.11 -29.81 12.42
CA THR A 290 -14.65 -29.08 13.56
C THR A 290 -13.91 -29.43 14.84
N VAL A 291 -13.44 -28.41 15.56
CA VAL A 291 -12.78 -28.53 16.85
C VAL A 291 -13.74 -27.99 17.93
N SER A 292 -14.34 -28.84 18.70
CA SER A 292 -15.29 -28.45 19.75
C SER A 292 -14.77 -28.75 21.16
N GLY A 293 -15.33 -28.08 22.15
CA GLY A 293 -14.96 -28.32 23.56
C GLY A 293 -15.20 -27.11 24.44
N MET A 294 -14.97 -27.28 25.75
CA MET A 294 -15.22 -26.23 26.72
C MET A 294 -14.26 -25.04 26.60
N PRO A 295 -14.60 -23.89 27.22
CA PRO A 295 -13.71 -22.73 27.27
C PRO A 295 -12.34 -23.05 27.90
N GLY A 296 -11.25 -22.52 27.39
CA GLY A 296 -9.90 -22.70 27.94
C GLY A 296 -9.22 -24.03 27.65
N VAL A 297 -9.88 -24.97 26.91
CA VAL A 297 -9.37 -26.31 26.59
C VAL A 297 -8.30 -26.33 25.47
N GLY A 298 -8.09 -25.20 24.77
CA GLY A 298 -7.05 -25.05 23.77
C GLY A 298 -7.52 -25.24 22.30
N LYS A 299 -8.82 -25.07 21.97
CA LYS A 299 -9.38 -25.22 20.61
C LYS A 299 -8.67 -24.37 19.57
N THR A 300 -8.64 -23.05 19.79
CA THR A 300 -8.01 -22.09 18.87
C THR A 300 -6.53 -22.39 18.73
N THR A 301 -5.84 -22.71 19.83
CA THR A 301 -4.42 -23.04 19.85
C THR A 301 -4.11 -24.28 19.01
N LEU A 302 -4.89 -25.37 19.17
CA LEU A 302 -4.73 -26.59 18.38
C LEU A 302 -5.03 -26.33 16.88
N ALA A 303 -6.12 -25.61 16.59
CA ALA A 303 -6.51 -25.29 15.22
C ALA A 303 -5.46 -24.40 14.51
N VAL A 304 -4.91 -23.40 15.19
CA VAL A 304 -3.83 -22.54 14.67
C VAL A 304 -2.57 -23.36 14.44
N HIS A 305 -2.17 -24.22 15.40
CA HIS A 305 -0.99 -25.06 15.27
C HIS A 305 -1.11 -26.06 14.09
N ALA A 306 -2.25 -26.73 13.96
CA ALA A 306 -2.55 -27.61 12.83
C ALA A 306 -2.55 -26.82 11.50
N ALA A 307 -3.15 -25.61 11.49
CA ALA A 307 -3.18 -24.77 10.31
C ALA A 307 -1.78 -24.35 9.85
N HIS A 308 -0.85 -24.03 10.76
CA HIS A 308 0.54 -23.72 10.40
C HIS A 308 1.27 -24.93 9.81
N GLN A 309 1.04 -26.13 10.34
CA GLN A 309 1.65 -27.36 9.79
C GLN A 309 1.06 -27.72 8.41
N LEU A 310 -0.23 -27.47 8.18
CA LEU A 310 -0.92 -27.74 6.92
C LEU A 310 -0.69 -26.65 5.85
N ALA A 311 -0.31 -25.43 6.25
CA ALA A 311 -0.15 -24.29 5.34
C ALA A 311 0.66 -24.55 4.07
N PRO A 312 1.76 -25.33 4.09
CA PRO A 312 2.53 -25.66 2.86
C PRO A 312 1.72 -26.42 1.80
N ASN A 313 0.65 -27.16 2.21
CA ASN A 313 -0.19 -27.93 1.29
C ASN A 313 -1.25 -27.07 0.59
N PHE A 314 -1.39 -25.78 0.99
CA PHE A 314 -2.41 -24.87 0.46
C PHE A 314 -1.73 -23.62 -0.15
N PRO A 315 -1.17 -23.74 -1.37
CA PRO A 315 -0.34 -22.71 -2.00
C PRO A 315 -1.11 -21.43 -2.34
N ASP A 316 -2.44 -21.51 -2.52
CA ASP A 316 -3.26 -20.35 -2.87
C ASP A 316 -3.58 -19.44 -1.66
N GLY A 317 -3.07 -19.81 -0.47
CA GLY A 317 -3.08 -18.97 0.72
C GLY A 317 -4.01 -19.46 1.83
N GLN A 318 -3.94 -18.74 2.97
CA GLN A 318 -4.68 -19.04 4.20
C GLN A 318 -5.62 -17.89 4.53
N LEU A 319 -6.82 -18.20 5.00
CA LEU A 319 -7.84 -17.25 5.44
C LEU A 319 -8.16 -17.49 6.92
N PHE A 320 -8.23 -16.44 7.73
CA PHE A 320 -8.60 -16.51 9.14
C PHE A 320 -9.70 -15.51 9.45
N VAL A 321 -10.79 -15.97 10.08
CA VAL A 321 -11.88 -15.11 10.57
C VAL A 321 -12.28 -15.57 11.97
N ASP A 322 -12.25 -14.63 12.93
CA ASP A 322 -12.91 -14.79 14.23
C ASP A 322 -14.38 -14.41 14.07
N LEU A 323 -15.27 -15.36 14.36
CA LEU A 323 -16.72 -15.22 14.23
C LEU A 323 -17.39 -14.65 15.48
N HIS A 324 -16.63 -14.41 16.57
CA HIS A 324 -17.11 -13.83 17.84
C HIS A 324 -18.35 -14.52 18.43
N GLY A 325 -18.55 -15.80 18.17
CA GLY A 325 -19.76 -16.54 18.55
C GLY A 325 -20.06 -16.56 20.04
N PHE A 326 -19.02 -16.41 20.87
CA PHE A 326 -19.09 -16.43 22.33
C PHE A 326 -18.22 -15.35 22.98
N THR A 327 -17.87 -14.32 22.22
CA THR A 327 -17.07 -13.19 22.76
C THR A 327 -18.01 -12.25 23.50
N PRO A 328 -17.72 -11.91 24.77
CA PRO A 328 -18.57 -11.00 25.55
C PRO A 328 -18.63 -9.60 24.93
N ASN A 329 -19.76 -8.93 25.09
CA ASN A 329 -20.04 -7.58 24.59
C ASN A 329 -19.80 -7.39 23.08
N LEU A 330 -19.71 -8.47 22.33
CA LEU A 330 -19.67 -8.44 20.88
C LEU A 330 -20.78 -9.36 20.36
N ASP A 331 -21.62 -8.84 19.47
CA ASP A 331 -22.54 -9.68 18.75
C ASP A 331 -21.78 -10.67 17.87
N PRO A 332 -22.24 -11.92 17.75
CA PRO A 332 -21.68 -12.87 16.80
C PRO A 332 -21.67 -12.24 15.41
N VAL A 333 -20.53 -12.36 14.70
CA VAL A 333 -20.39 -11.81 13.36
C VAL A 333 -21.46 -12.43 12.45
N PRO A 334 -22.38 -11.66 11.87
CA PRO A 334 -23.37 -12.18 10.95
C PRO A 334 -22.71 -12.87 9.74
N PRO A 335 -23.29 -13.93 9.15
CA PRO A 335 -22.69 -14.65 8.04
C PRO A 335 -22.37 -13.78 6.82
N ASP A 336 -23.21 -12.79 6.51
CA ASP A 336 -23.00 -11.83 5.44
C ASP A 336 -21.77 -10.94 5.68
N HIS A 337 -21.53 -10.48 6.91
CA HIS A 337 -20.33 -9.75 7.31
C HIS A 337 -19.08 -10.65 7.28
N ALA A 338 -19.20 -11.91 7.74
CA ALA A 338 -18.10 -12.88 7.67
C ALA A 338 -17.69 -13.16 6.22
N LEU A 339 -18.66 -13.37 5.34
CA LEU A 339 -18.45 -13.50 3.89
C LEU A 339 -17.83 -12.24 3.31
N GLY A 340 -18.26 -11.05 3.70
CA GLY A 340 -17.66 -9.78 3.31
C GLY A 340 -16.17 -9.73 3.65
N ARG A 341 -15.78 -10.13 4.88
CA ARG A 341 -14.36 -10.22 5.30
C ARG A 341 -13.59 -11.26 4.49
N LEU A 342 -14.15 -12.48 4.28
CA LEU A 342 -13.52 -13.53 3.48
C LEU A 342 -13.33 -13.09 2.02
N LEU A 343 -14.35 -12.50 1.40
CA LEU A 343 -14.31 -11.96 0.05
C LEU A 343 -13.26 -10.84 -0.07
N THR A 344 -13.17 -9.96 0.91
CA THR A 344 -12.14 -8.92 0.97
C THR A 344 -10.73 -9.53 1.08
N MET A 345 -10.55 -10.57 1.90
CA MET A 345 -9.26 -11.29 2.00
C MET A 345 -8.90 -12.01 0.69
N LEU A 346 -9.88 -12.42 -0.10
CA LEU A 346 -9.73 -13.00 -1.43
C LEU A 346 -9.44 -11.93 -2.50
N GLY A 347 -9.37 -10.66 -2.10
CA GLY A 347 -9.14 -9.53 -3.00
C GLY A 347 -10.40 -9.09 -3.72
N ILE A 348 -11.59 -9.44 -3.19
CA ILE A 348 -12.86 -8.96 -3.71
C ILE A 348 -13.23 -7.70 -2.96
N PRO A 349 -13.49 -6.66 -3.70
CA PRO A 349 -13.82 -5.37 -3.18
C PRO A 349 -15.15 -5.33 -2.42
N GLY A 350 -15.24 -4.56 -1.33
CA GLY A 350 -16.47 -4.38 -0.56
C GLY A 350 -17.66 -3.98 -1.43
N ALA A 351 -17.45 -3.12 -2.43
CA ALA A 351 -18.48 -2.71 -3.36
C ALA A 351 -18.84 -3.78 -4.42
N ALA A 352 -17.96 -4.76 -4.67
CA ALA A 352 -18.26 -5.94 -5.51
C ALA A 352 -18.92 -7.08 -4.73
N ILE A 353 -19.01 -6.94 -3.40
CA ILE A 353 -19.68 -7.90 -2.54
C ILE A 353 -21.18 -7.61 -2.59
N PRO A 354 -22.02 -8.55 -3.06
CA PRO A 354 -23.47 -8.40 -3.10
C PRO A 354 -24.04 -8.02 -1.73
N LYS A 355 -25.21 -7.35 -1.69
CA LYS A 355 -25.90 -7.04 -0.43
C LYS A 355 -26.60 -8.27 0.16
N ASP A 356 -27.07 -9.16 -0.70
CA ASP A 356 -27.76 -10.38 -0.32
C ASP A 356 -26.79 -11.48 0.13
N LEU A 357 -27.18 -12.23 1.18
CA LEU A 357 -26.36 -13.29 1.75
C LEU A 357 -26.11 -14.44 0.77
N GLU A 358 -27.12 -14.85 -0.01
CA GLU A 358 -27.01 -15.96 -0.94
C GLU A 358 -26.08 -15.61 -2.10
N ASP A 359 -26.19 -14.39 -2.62
CA ASP A 359 -25.31 -13.86 -3.67
C ASP A 359 -23.86 -13.72 -3.18
N ARG A 360 -23.64 -13.28 -1.91
CA ARG A 360 -22.31 -13.27 -1.28
C ARG A 360 -21.73 -14.67 -1.20
N ALA A 361 -22.51 -15.63 -0.76
CA ALA A 361 -22.08 -17.02 -0.64
C ALA A 361 -21.80 -17.65 -2.03
N ALA A 362 -22.60 -17.33 -3.04
CA ALA A 362 -22.38 -17.77 -4.42
C ALA A 362 -21.08 -17.17 -4.99
N LEU A 363 -20.85 -15.87 -4.78
CA LEU A 363 -19.62 -15.19 -5.19
C LEU A 363 -18.40 -15.77 -4.49
N TYR A 364 -18.47 -15.98 -3.17
CA TYR A 364 -17.40 -16.59 -2.38
C TYR A 364 -17.06 -17.99 -2.90
N ARG A 365 -18.05 -18.85 -3.09
CA ARG A 365 -17.86 -20.19 -3.66
C ARG A 365 -17.25 -20.17 -5.05
N SER A 366 -17.67 -19.24 -5.90
CA SER A 366 -17.09 -19.05 -7.23
C SER A 366 -15.61 -18.64 -7.19
N LYS A 367 -15.22 -17.81 -6.23
CA LYS A 367 -13.84 -17.29 -6.11
C LYS A 367 -12.85 -18.26 -5.49
N ILE A 368 -13.33 -19.18 -4.68
CA ILE A 368 -12.49 -20.24 -4.11
C ILE A 368 -12.57 -21.56 -4.91
N ALA A 369 -13.50 -21.66 -5.87
CA ALA A 369 -13.56 -22.79 -6.78
C ALA A 369 -12.21 -22.99 -7.49
N ASN A 370 -11.75 -24.23 -7.58
CA ASN A 370 -10.46 -24.60 -8.19
C ASN A 370 -9.21 -23.98 -7.53
N THR A 371 -9.32 -23.51 -6.27
CA THR A 371 -8.18 -23.08 -5.47
C THR A 371 -7.92 -24.03 -4.32
N ARG A 372 -6.65 -24.10 -3.88
CA ARG A 372 -6.22 -24.89 -2.72
C ARG A 372 -5.93 -23.94 -1.56
N ARG A 373 -6.95 -23.70 -0.73
CA ARG A 373 -6.90 -22.77 0.40
C ARG A 373 -7.19 -23.43 1.73
N LEU A 374 -6.52 -22.92 2.77
CA LEU A 374 -6.82 -23.26 4.15
C LEU A 374 -7.64 -22.14 4.78
N ILE A 375 -8.81 -22.47 5.30
CA ILE A 375 -9.76 -21.53 5.90
C ILE A 375 -9.94 -21.88 7.37
N LEU A 376 -9.58 -20.96 8.26
CA LEU A 376 -9.76 -21.12 9.71
C LEU A 376 -10.86 -20.16 10.20
N LEU A 377 -11.98 -20.73 10.64
CA LEU A 377 -13.13 -20.05 11.22
C LEU A 377 -13.11 -20.27 12.73
N ASP A 378 -12.70 -19.26 13.47
CA ASP A 378 -12.54 -19.38 14.93
C ASP A 378 -13.78 -18.90 15.67
N ASN A 379 -14.09 -19.53 16.81
CA ASN A 379 -15.13 -19.13 17.76
C ASN A 379 -16.55 -19.02 17.13
N ALA A 380 -16.95 -20.04 16.36
CA ALA A 380 -18.29 -20.12 15.76
C ALA A 380 -19.38 -20.36 16.81
N LYS A 381 -20.54 -19.67 16.66
CA LYS A 381 -21.71 -19.79 17.54
C LYS A 381 -22.51 -21.07 17.29
N ASP A 382 -22.85 -21.28 16.02
CA ASP A 382 -23.72 -22.40 15.57
C ASP A 382 -23.47 -22.70 14.08
N GLU A 383 -24.17 -23.72 13.57
CA GLU A 383 -24.08 -24.18 12.18
C GLU A 383 -24.56 -23.11 11.19
N ALA A 384 -25.62 -22.36 11.52
CA ALA A 384 -26.22 -21.36 10.66
C ALA A 384 -25.22 -20.21 10.37
N GLN A 385 -24.31 -19.93 11.32
CA GLN A 385 -23.23 -18.94 11.10
C GLN A 385 -22.16 -19.47 10.14
N VAL A 386 -21.87 -20.77 10.13
CA VAL A 386 -20.76 -21.40 9.40
C VAL A 386 -21.17 -21.85 7.99
N GLU A 387 -22.35 -22.38 7.82
CA GLU A 387 -22.81 -23.02 6.58
C GLU A 387 -22.64 -22.13 5.31
N PRO A 388 -23.00 -20.83 5.34
CA PRO A 388 -22.78 -19.94 4.19
C PRO A 388 -21.30 -19.72 3.83
N LEU A 389 -20.38 -19.97 4.79
CA LEU A 389 -18.94 -19.75 4.65
C LEU A 389 -18.20 -20.98 4.08
N LEU A 390 -18.90 -22.08 3.84
CA LEU A 390 -18.28 -23.30 3.36
C LEU A 390 -18.03 -23.27 1.85
N PRO A 391 -16.85 -23.76 1.38
CA PRO A 391 -16.56 -23.94 -0.04
C PRO A 391 -17.54 -24.92 -0.71
N GLY A 392 -17.86 -24.66 -1.99
CA GLY A 392 -18.71 -25.56 -2.77
C GLY A 392 -17.96 -26.65 -3.55
N THR A 393 -16.61 -26.60 -3.59
CA THR A 393 -15.77 -27.49 -4.40
C THR A 393 -14.61 -28.07 -3.60
N ALA A 394 -14.10 -29.24 -4.01
CA ALA A 394 -12.90 -29.86 -3.44
C ALA A 394 -11.65 -28.96 -3.61
N GLY A 395 -10.58 -29.25 -2.86
CA GLY A 395 -9.29 -28.58 -2.93
C GLY A 395 -8.98 -27.63 -1.76
N SER A 396 -10.01 -27.06 -1.12
CA SER A 396 -9.85 -26.22 0.08
C SER A 396 -10.18 -27.02 1.36
N LEU A 397 -9.54 -26.67 2.47
CA LEU A 397 -9.80 -27.24 3.80
C LEU A 397 -10.38 -26.16 4.71
N VAL A 398 -11.45 -26.48 5.43
CA VAL A 398 -12.02 -25.60 6.45
C VAL A 398 -11.78 -26.18 7.83
N ILE A 399 -11.24 -25.39 8.75
CA ILE A 399 -11.13 -25.71 10.17
C ILE A 399 -12.04 -24.76 10.95
N VAL A 400 -12.95 -25.27 11.74
CA VAL A 400 -13.91 -24.49 12.53
C VAL A 400 -13.72 -24.78 14.00
N THR A 401 -13.58 -23.75 14.83
CA THR A 401 -13.60 -23.96 16.29
C THR A 401 -14.91 -23.44 16.88
N SER A 402 -15.46 -24.14 17.87
CA SER A 402 -16.69 -23.76 18.57
C SER A 402 -16.72 -24.26 20.00
N ARG A 403 -17.53 -23.62 20.86
CA ARG A 403 -17.85 -24.17 22.20
C ARG A 403 -18.89 -25.27 22.11
N ARG A 404 -19.69 -25.36 21.04
CA ARG A 404 -20.70 -26.34 20.78
C ARG A 404 -20.22 -27.38 19.76
N ARG A 405 -20.79 -28.60 19.80
CA ARG A 405 -20.60 -29.58 18.73
C ARG A 405 -21.46 -29.15 17.54
N LEU A 406 -20.81 -28.88 16.40
CA LEU A 406 -21.49 -28.51 15.16
C LEU A 406 -21.81 -29.76 14.35
N SER A 407 -22.78 -30.57 14.84
CA SER A 407 -23.11 -31.87 14.26
C SER A 407 -24.02 -31.78 13.02
N GLY A 408 -24.61 -30.60 12.76
CA GLY A 408 -25.47 -30.37 11.59
C GLY A 408 -24.70 -29.98 10.32
N LEU A 409 -23.37 -29.76 10.38
CA LEU A 409 -22.57 -29.46 9.19
C LEU A 409 -22.31 -30.74 8.38
N ASP A 410 -22.75 -30.75 7.13
CA ASP A 410 -22.52 -31.85 6.20
C ASP A 410 -21.00 -32.07 5.98
N TYR A 411 -20.63 -33.36 5.88
CA TYR A 411 -19.24 -33.81 5.64
C TYR A 411 -18.20 -33.35 6.67
N SER A 412 -18.64 -32.92 7.87
CA SER A 412 -17.71 -32.52 8.94
C SER A 412 -17.12 -33.73 9.66
N ARG A 413 -15.82 -33.69 9.95
CA ARG A 413 -15.14 -34.55 10.91
C ARG A 413 -14.88 -33.78 12.19
N GLY A 414 -15.55 -34.18 13.28
CA GLY A 414 -15.47 -33.47 14.54
C GLY A 414 -14.38 -34.04 15.45
N VAL A 415 -13.47 -33.19 15.91
CA VAL A 415 -12.58 -33.46 17.05
C VAL A 415 -13.15 -32.76 18.28
N HIS A 416 -13.49 -33.55 19.32
CA HIS A 416 -13.96 -33.00 20.59
C HIS A 416 -12.82 -32.97 21.60
N LEU A 417 -12.52 -31.78 22.13
CA LEU A 417 -11.48 -31.61 23.13
C LEU A 417 -12.10 -31.72 24.54
N ASP A 418 -11.80 -32.79 25.20
CA ASP A 418 -11.96 -32.90 26.64
C ASP A 418 -10.77 -32.22 27.38
N PRO A 419 -10.83 -31.99 28.71
CA PRO A 419 -9.65 -31.60 29.48
C PRO A 419 -8.45 -32.51 29.16
N MET A 420 -7.23 -31.95 29.19
CA MET A 420 -6.04 -32.72 28.81
C MET A 420 -5.94 -34.05 29.59
N PRO A 421 -5.42 -35.12 28.97
CA PRO A 421 -5.03 -36.31 29.71
C PRO A 421 -4.08 -35.93 30.87
N PRO A 422 -4.18 -36.62 32.03
CA PRO A 422 -3.38 -36.28 33.21
C PRO A 422 -1.89 -36.15 32.92
N ASP A 423 -1.34 -37.11 32.14
CA ASP A 423 0.10 -37.15 31.82
C ASP A 423 0.54 -35.96 30.92
N GLU A 424 -0.29 -35.61 29.94
CA GLU A 424 -0.01 -34.44 29.07
C GLU A 424 -0.14 -33.12 29.82
N ALA A 425 -1.17 -33.00 30.67
CA ALA A 425 -1.37 -31.83 31.51
C ALA A 425 -0.21 -31.63 32.50
N PHE A 426 0.31 -32.73 33.06
CA PHE A 426 1.47 -32.74 33.92
C PHE A 426 2.76 -32.41 33.13
N ALA A 427 2.90 -32.94 31.90
CA ALA A 427 4.01 -32.60 31.03
C ALA A 427 4.04 -31.09 30.70
N LEU A 428 2.88 -30.49 30.38
CA LEU A 428 2.75 -29.04 30.18
C LEU A 428 3.15 -28.24 31.43
N PHE A 429 2.68 -28.65 32.61
CA PHE A 429 3.04 -28.05 33.88
C PHE A 429 4.56 -28.12 34.09
N THR A 430 5.16 -29.30 33.91
CA THR A 430 6.59 -29.57 34.12
C THR A 430 7.46 -28.77 33.15
N GLN A 431 7.02 -28.67 31.89
CA GLN A 431 7.73 -27.90 30.88
C GLN A 431 7.82 -26.40 31.24
N ILE A 432 6.76 -25.82 31.82
CA ILE A 432 6.72 -24.41 32.19
C ILE A 432 7.46 -24.15 33.50
N VAL A 433 7.24 -24.96 34.51
CA VAL A 433 7.80 -24.76 35.86
C VAL A 433 9.27 -25.22 35.98
N GLY A 434 9.63 -26.21 35.22
CA GLY A 434 10.92 -26.90 35.27
C GLY A 434 10.95 -28.09 36.27
N PRO A 435 11.59 -29.22 35.88
CA PRO A 435 11.63 -30.44 36.68
C PRO A 435 12.37 -30.22 38.04
N GLU A 436 13.36 -29.35 38.06
CA GLU A 436 14.14 -29.06 39.28
C GLU A 436 13.26 -28.46 40.37
N ARG A 437 12.30 -27.63 40.03
CA ARG A 437 11.41 -26.96 40.98
C ARG A 437 10.33 -27.89 41.52
N ILE A 438 9.89 -28.87 40.76
CA ILE A 438 8.98 -29.90 41.23
C ILE A 438 9.65 -30.82 42.21
N GLY A 439 10.90 -31.20 41.93
CA GLY A 439 11.75 -31.99 42.86
C GLY A 439 11.03 -33.26 43.35
N ARG A 440 10.82 -33.37 44.67
CA ARG A 440 10.14 -34.50 45.28
C ARG A 440 8.65 -34.31 45.46
N GLN A 441 8.09 -33.16 45.07
CA GLN A 441 6.67 -32.82 45.27
C GLN A 441 5.78 -33.19 44.04
N VAL A 442 6.06 -34.30 43.39
CA VAL A 442 5.38 -34.75 42.18
C VAL A 442 3.88 -34.90 42.41
N ASP A 443 3.48 -35.51 43.53
CA ASP A 443 2.06 -35.72 43.87
C ASP A 443 1.29 -34.41 44.01
N ILE A 444 1.95 -33.38 44.60
CA ILE A 444 1.35 -32.05 44.78
C ILE A 444 1.22 -31.33 43.43
N ALA A 445 2.21 -31.51 42.54
CA ALA A 445 2.15 -30.97 41.22
C ALA A 445 0.98 -31.59 40.40
N HIS A 446 0.72 -32.91 40.54
CA HIS A 446 -0.45 -33.57 40.02
C HIS A 446 -1.76 -32.99 40.59
N ASP A 447 -1.81 -32.78 41.91
CA ASP A 447 -2.94 -32.15 42.57
C ASP A 447 -3.24 -30.75 42.03
N ILE A 448 -2.21 -29.92 41.81
CA ILE A 448 -2.35 -28.57 41.21
C ILE A 448 -2.92 -28.66 39.81
N VAL A 449 -2.46 -29.61 38.99
CA VAL A 449 -2.95 -29.82 37.63
C VAL A 449 -4.42 -30.23 37.66
N GLU A 450 -4.83 -31.11 38.60
CA GLU A 450 -6.24 -31.49 38.77
C GLU A 450 -7.12 -30.34 39.27
N LEU A 451 -6.60 -29.51 40.19
CA LEU A 451 -7.28 -28.31 40.67
C LEU A 451 -7.43 -27.25 39.60
N ALA A 452 -6.49 -27.15 38.63
CA ALA A 452 -6.59 -26.35 37.43
C ALA A 452 -7.53 -26.93 36.37
N GLY A 453 -8.17 -28.08 36.67
CA GLY A 453 -9.13 -28.75 35.78
C GLY A 453 -8.48 -29.35 34.53
N ARG A 454 -7.18 -29.57 34.55
CA ARG A 454 -6.41 -30.04 33.37
C ARG A 454 -6.60 -29.18 32.12
N LEU A 455 -6.87 -27.87 32.32
CA LEU A 455 -7.09 -26.90 31.23
C LEU A 455 -5.80 -26.19 30.94
N PRO A 456 -5.30 -26.18 29.68
CA PRO A 456 -4.06 -25.51 29.29
C PRO A 456 -3.96 -24.07 29.78
N LEU A 457 -5.04 -23.29 29.63
CA LEU A 457 -5.11 -21.90 30.05
C LEU A 457 -4.94 -21.77 31.59
N ALA A 458 -5.66 -22.57 32.35
CA ALA A 458 -5.54 -22.56 33.82
C ALA A 458 -4.15 -23.00 34.28
N ILE A 459 -3.57 -24.05 33.66
CA ILE A 459 -2.22 -24.52 33.95
C ILE A 459 -1.20 -23.41 33.71
N ARG A 460 -1.26 -22.70 32.59
CA ARG A 460 -0.37 -21.56 32.28
C ARG A 460 -0.48 -20.43 33.31
N LEU A 461 -1.69 -20.09 33.72
CA LEU A 461 -1.92 -19.07 34.74
C LEU A 461 -1.32 -19.47 36.08
N VAL A 462 -1.57 -20.69 36.52
CA VAL A 462 -1.07 -21.22 37.80
C VAL A 462 0.46 -21.36 37.80
N THR A 463 1.04 -21.84 36.70
CA THR A 463 2.49 -21.97 36.53
C THR A 463 3.19 -20.61 36.42
N GLY A 464 2.57 -19.64 35.70
CA GLY A 464 3.07 -18.24 35.66
C GLY A 464 3.21 -17.66 37.06
N ARG A 465 2.31 -18.05 37.98
CA ARG A 465 2.37 -17.68 39.41
C ARG A 465 3.58 -18.25 40.12
N LEU A 466 3.83 -19.53 39.93
CA LEU A 466 5.00 -20.16 40.52
C LEU A 466 6.28 -19.52 40.03
N LEU A 467 6.34 -19.13 38.74
CA LEU A 467 7.51 -18.46 38.18
C LEU A 467 7.70 -17.04 38.73
N ALA A 468 6.60 -16.31 38.94
CA ALA A 468 6.63 -14.96 39.52
C ALA A 468 7.04 -14.98 41.02
N HIS A 469 6.78 -16.08 41.72
CA HIS A 469 7.09 -16.25 43.16
C HIS A 469 8.04 -17.42 43.40
N PRO A 470 9.34 -17.26 43.21
CA PRO A 470 10.32 -18.34 43.35
C PRO A 470 10.34 -19.02 44.74
N ARG A 471 9.89 -18.33 45.79
CA ARG A 471 9.87 -18.83 47.17
C ARG A 471 8.60 -19.61 47.54
N TRP A 472 7.58 -19.62 46.68
CA TRP A 472 6.35 -20.37 46.95
C TRP A 472 6.61 -21.85 46.86
N GLN A 473 6.12 -22.60 47.88
CA GLN A 473 6.06 -24.04 47.83
C GLN A 473 4.80 -24.48 47.07
N LEU A 474 4.85 -25.64 46.42
CA LEU A 474 3.69 -26.19 45.67
C LEU A 474 2.50 -26.40 46.59
N ASP A 475 2.68 -26.85 47.85
CA ASP A 475 1.64 -27.03 48.86
C ASP A 475 0.82 -25.76 49.11
N TYR A 476 1.50 -24.60 49.22
CA TYR A 476 0.83 -23.32 49.44
C TYR A 476 -0.12 -22.99 48.27
N LEU A 477 0.35 -23.21 47.04
CA LEU A 477 -0.46 -22.96 45.86
C LEU A 477 -1.67 -23.93 45.74
N ALA A 478 -1.45 -25.23 46.04
CA ALA A 478 -2.53 -26.20 46.03
C ALA A 478 -3.61 -25.82 47.05
N ASP A 479 -3.24 -25.43 48.26
CA ASP A 479 -4.18 -25.02 49.30
C ASP A 479 -4.93 -23.75 48.96
N LEU A 480 -4.24 -22.79 48.33
CA LEU A 480 -4.86 -21.56 47.83
C LEU A 480 -5.94 -21.85 46.79
N LEU A 481 -5.65 -22.70 45.79
CA LEU A 481 -6.61 -23.11 44.74
C LEU A 481 -7.82 -23.83 45.33
N ARG A 482 -7.61 -24.77 46.30
CA ARG A 482 -8.73 -25.49 46.97
C ARG A 482 -9.64 -24.53 47.73
N LYS A 483 -9.10 -23.59 48.49
CA LYS A 483 -9.88 -22.59 49.25
C LYS A 483 -10.68 -21.67 48.34
N LYS A 484 -10.19 -21.29 47.19
CA LYS A 484 -10.85 -20.35 46.27
C LYS A 484 -11.96 -21.04 45.46
N ALA A 485 -11.71 -22.26 44.97
CA ALA A 485 -12.74 -23.04 44.28
C ALA A 485 -14.05 -23.23 45.09
N LEU A 486 -13.93 -23.32 46.43
CA LEU A 486 -15.08 -23.42 47.33
C LEU A 486 -15.91 -22.13 47.44
N ARG A 487 -15.35 -20.94 47.11
CA ARG A 487 -16.02 -19.62 47.23
C ARG A 487 -16.76 -19.19 45.98
N LEU A 488 -16.46 -19.79 44.82
CA LEU A 488 -17.00 -19.39 43.53
C LEU A 488 -18.24 -20.19 43.12
N THR A 489 -19.25 -20.23 44.01
CA THR A 489 -20.46 -21.05 43.85
C THR A 489 -21.41 -20.57 42.76
N GLN A 490 -21.24 -19.35 42.29
CA GLN A 490 -22.06 -18.73 41.24
C GLN A 490 -21.71 -19.19 39.82
N PHE A 491 -20.62 -19.90 39.63
CA PHE A 491 -20.15 -20.43 38.36
C PHE A 491 -20.50 -21.89 38.16
N ASP A 492 -20.69 -22.30 36.91
CA ASP A 492 -20.78 -23.71 36.52
C ASP A 492 -19.54 -24.49 37.04
N PRO A 493 -19.67 -25.79 37.37
CA PRO A 493 -18.55 -26.59 37.92
C PRO A 493 -17.29 -26.57 37.04
N ALA A 494 -17.44 -26.51 35.73
CA ALA A 494 -16.33 -26.40 34.78
C ALA A 494 -15.68 -25.00 34.76
N GLU A 495 -16.50 -23.95 34.76
CA GLU A 495 -16.06 -22.55 34.76
C GLU A 495 -15.49 -22.18 36.14
N ARG A 496 -15.95 -22.81 37.22
CA ARG A 496 -15.50 -22.57 38.59
C ARG A 496 -13.99 -22.82 38.78
N ARG A 497 -13.45 -23.87 38.14
CA ARG A 497 -12.03 -24.22 38.24
C ARG A 497 -11.17 -23.18 37.52
N LEU A 498 -11.63 -22.75 36.35
CA LEU A 498 -10.98 -21.69 35.58
C LEU A 498 -11.05 -20.34 36.31
N ALA A 499 -12.22 -19.97 36.83
CA ALA A 499 -12.42 -18.77 37.64
C ALA A 499 -11.57 -18.77 38.91
N ALA A 500 -11.33 -19.95 39.56
CA ALA A 500 -10.44 -20.07 40.68
C ALA A 500 -8.98 -19.77 40.31
N ALA A 501 -8.52 -20.22 39.14
CA ALA A 501 -7.19 -19.89 38.62
C ALA A 501 -7.05 -18.39 38.33
N PHE A 502 -8.06 -17.78 37.72
CA PHE A 502 -8.11 -16.32 37.49
C PHE A 502 -8.11 -15.54 38.81
N TYR A 503 -8.93 -15.98 39.79
CA TYR A 503 -9.06 -15.31 41.06
C TYR A 503 -7.73 -15.29 41.83
N VAL A 504 -6.97 -16.37 41.81
CA VAL A 504 -5.65 -16.48 42.44
C VAL A 504 -4.68 -15.47 41.83
N SER A 505 -4.78 -15.22 40.52
CA SER A 505 -4.02 -14.18 39.81
C SER A 505 -4.47 -12.77 40.20
N TYR A 506 -5.76 -12.54 40.21
CA TYR A 506 -6.37 -11.24 40.48
C TYR A 506 -6.19 -10.77 41.94
N GLU A 507 -6.32 -11.64 42.95
CA GLU A 507 -6.23 -11.30 44.40
C GLU A 507 -4.86 -10.76 44.80
N GLN A 508 -3.82 -11.02 44.05
CA GLN A 508 -2.48 -10.53 44.33
C GLN A 508 -2.17 -9.18 43.72
N LEU A 509 -3.01 -8.69 42.90
CA LEU A 509 -2.95 -7.33 42.40
C LEU A 509 -3.23 -6.35 43.54
N THR A 510 -2.55 -5.22 43.54
CA THR A 510 -2.93 -4.10 44.43
C THR A 510 -4.38 -3.64 44.10
N PRO A 511 -5.05 -2.94 45.00
CA PRO A 511 -6.39 -2.41 44.72
C PRO A 511 -6.46 -1.60 43.42
N GLU A 512 -5.45 -0.78 43.13
CA GLU A 512 -5.34 0.02 41.93
C GLU A 512 -5.19 -0.87 40.69
N GLN A 513 -4.36 -1.90 40.74
CA GLN A 513 -4.17 -2.86 39.65
C GLN A 513 -5.42 -3.70 39.41
N GLN A 514 -6.15 -4.05 40.48
CA GLN A 514 -7.44 -4.75 40.40
C GLN A 514 -8.49 -3.90 39.70
N GLU A 515 -8.53 -2.59 39.99
CA GLU A 515 -9.43 -1.66 39.38
C GLU A 515 -9.16 -1.56 37.86
N VAL A 516 -7.91 -1.35 37.47
CA VAL A 516 -7.55 -1.30 36.04
C VAL A 516 -7.90 -2.60 35.32
N PHE A 517 -7.59 -3.78 35.94
CA PHE A 517 -7.95 -5.04 35.33
C PHE A 517 -9.47 -5.19 35.11
N ARG A 518 -10.29 -4.76 36.09
CA ARG A 518 -11.76 -4.73 35.93
C ARG A 518 -12.20 -3.83 34.78
N LEU A 519 -11.63 -2.62 34.70
CA LEU A 519 -11.95 -1.66 33.65
C LEU A 519 -11.54 -2.13 32.24
N LEU A 520 -10.47 -2.95 32.12
CA LEU A 520 -10.09 -3.55 30.83
C LEU A 520 -11.21 -4.43 30.22
N GLY A 521 -12.11 -4.99 31.05
CA GLY A 521 -13.29 -5.69 30.56
C GLY A 521 -14.20 -4.83 29.68
N ALA A 522 -14.24 -3.51 29.91
CA ALA A 522 -15.07 -2.58 29.15
C ALA A 522 -14.46 -2.14 27.80
N VAL A 523 -13.19 -2.49 27.51
CA VAL A 523 -12.55 -2.14 26.23
C VAL A 523 -13.12 -2.98 25.10
N SER A 524 -13.83 -2.37 24.16
CA SER A 524 -14.49 -3.06 23.03
C SER A 524 -13.54 -3.39 21.87
N GLY A 525 -12.35 -2.78 21.83
CA GLY A 525 -11.36 -3.01 20.77
C GLY A 525 -10.62 -4.35 20.89
N PRO A 526 -10.02 -4.85 19.81
CA PRO A 526 -9.26 -6.10 19.81
C PRO A 526 -7.94 -6.03 20.60
N GLU A 527 -7.36 -4.84 20.70
CA GLU A 527 -6.07 -4.55 21.32
C GLU A 527 -6.13 -3.21 22.05
N PHE A 528 -5.19 -2.96 22.93
CA PHE A 528 -5.05 -1.67 23.61
C PHE A 528 -3.58 -1.37 23.91
N ASP A 529 -3.25 -0.11 24.11
CA ASP A 529 -1.94 0.40 24.50
C ASP A 529 -1.99 1.08 25.88
N SER A 530 -0.84 1.48 26.41
CA SER A 530 -0.75 2.19 27.69
C SER A 530 -1.50 3.52 27.69
N CYS A 531 -1.51 4.25 26.58
CA CYS A 531 -2.21 5.53 26.46
C CYS A 531 -3.72 5.36 26.61
N SER A 532 -4.33 4.40 25.91
CA SER A 532 -5.76 4.12 25.97
C SER A 532 -6.20 3.63 27.36
N VAL A 533 -5.37 2.78 27.99
CA VAL A 533 -5.62 2.29 29.36
C VAL A 533 -5.43 3.41 30.39
N ALA A 534 -4.45 4.29 30.21
CA ALA A 534 -4.27 5.46 31.06
C ALA A 534 -5.48 6.40 31.03
N ALA A 535 -6.04 6.61 29.85
CA ALA A 535 -7.29 7.36 29.71
C ALA A 535 -8.48 6.64 30.39
N LEU A 536 -8.61 5.31 30.18
CA LEU A 536 -9.65 4.50 30.82
C LEU A 536 -9.59 4.58 32.35
N ALA A 537 -8.40 4.44 32.93
CA ALA A 537 -8.16 4.38 34.37
C ALA A 537 -8.01 5.75 35.05
N ASP A 538 -7.94 6.85 34.29
CA ASP A 538 -7.62 8.20 34.79
C ASP A 538 -6.24 8.26 35.49
N ALA A 539 -5.24 7.57 34.94
CA ALA A 539 -3.91 7.42 35.50
C ALA A 539 -2.83 8.00 34.55
N ALA A 540 -1.59 8.13 35.06
CA ALA A 540 -0.47 8.53 34.20
C ALA A 540 0.00 7.35 33.34
N GLU A 541 0.39 7.60 32.08
CA GLU A 541 0.82 6.59 31.11
C GLU A 541 1.99 5.74 31.64
N ILE A 542 2.97 6.36 32.28
CA ILE A 542 4.16 5.67 32.84
C ILE A 542 3.79 4.66 33.93
N ASP A 543 2.78 4.96 34.73
CA ASP A 543 2.29 4.06 35.79
C ASP A 543 1.55 2.87 35.20
N VAL A 544 0.81 3.10 34.09
CA VAL A 544 0.06 2.09 33.35
C VAL A 544 0.99 1.14 32.59
N ASP A 545 2.07 1.61 32.02
CA ASP A 545 3.06 0.76 31.34
C ASP A 545 3.62 -0.29 32.31
N GLY A 546 4.06 0.14 33.47
CA GLY A 546 4.53 -0.77 34.55
C GLY A 546 3.43 -1.75 35.01
N LEU A 547 2.18 -1.30 35.04
CA LEU A 547 1.03 -2.11 35.42
C LEU A 547 0.69 -3.15 34.33
N LEU A 548 0.68 -2.79 33.05
CA LEU A 548 0.43 -3.72 31.95
C LEU A 548 1.52 -4.80 31.86
N GLU A 549 2.79 -4.47 32.12
CA GLU A 549 3.86 -5.45 32.27
C GLU A 549 3.62 -6.43 33.42
N ILE A 550 3.09 -5.94 34.56
CA ILE A 550 2.72 -6.79 35.69
C ILE A 550 1.57 -7.72 35.29
N LEU A 551 0.50 -7.21 34.67
CA LEU A 551 -0.60 -8.01 34.21
C LEU A 551 -0.15 -9.06 33.16
N HIS A 552 0.76 -8.68 32.26
CA HIS A 552 1.34 -9.60 31.26
C HIS A 552 2.15 -10.73 31.94
N ARG A 553 3.05 -10.39 32.86
CA ARG A 553 3.79 -11.40 33.65
C ARG A 553 2.89 -12.35 34.45
N LEU A 554 1.71 -11.88 34.84
CA LEU A 554 0.69 -12.67 35.52
C LEU A 554 -0.22 -13.42 34.55
N SER A 555 0.03 -13.33 33.24
CA SER A 555 -0.77 -13.90 32.16
C SER A 555 -2.25 -13.46 32.19
N LEU A 556 -2.52 -12.26 32.74
CA LEU A 556 -3.84 -11.63 32.75
C LEU A 556 -4.08 -10.79 31.50
N VAL A 557 -3.04 -10.43 30.77
CA VAL A 557 -3.09 -9.86 29.42
C VAL A 557 -2.05 -10.55 28.54
N GLU A 558 -2.28 -10.56 27.23
CA GLU A 558 -1.37 -11.15 26.25
C GLU A 558 -0.69 -10.04 25.43
N ASP A 559 0.55 -10.29 25.04
CA ASP A 559 1.30 -9.43 24.13
C ASP A 559 0.82 -9.67 22.70
N ALA A 560 0.25 -8.66 22.04
CA ALA A 560 -0.23 -8.73 20.67
C ALA A 560 0.86 -8.30 19.65
N SER A 561 1.54 -7.20 19.97
CA SER A 561 2.71 -6.66 19.26
C SER A 561 3.48 -5.73 20.22
N PRO A 562 4.69 -5.28 19.88
CA PRO A 562 5.46 -4.40 20.78
C PRO A 562 4.65 -3.20 21.27
N GLY A 563 4.47 -3.07 22.60
CA GLY A 563 3.71 -2.00 23.23
C GLY A 563 2.18 -2.12 23.10
N ARG A 564 1.67 -3.24 22.60
CA ARG A 564 0.23 -3.49 22.49
C ARG A 564 -0.17 -4.80 23.14
N TYR A 565 -1.28 -4.75 23.84
CA TYR A 565 -1.81 -5.85 24.63
C TYR A 565 -3.21 -6.23 24.20
N ARG A 566 -3.60 -7.45 24.46
CA ARG A 566 -4.99 -7.92 24.29
C ARG A 566 -5.45 -8.69 25.52
N LEU A 567 -6.76 -8.66 25.73
CA LEU A 567 -7.40 -9.42 26.80
C LEU A 567 -8.07 -10.66 26.19
N HIS A 568 -7.71 -11.85 26.70
CA HIS A 568 -8.36 -13.09 26.26
C HIS A 568 -9.86 -13.05 26.62
N ASP A 569 -10.74 -13.54 25.75
CA ASP A 569 -12.21 -13.48 25.93
C ASP A 569 -12.69 -13.93 27.32
N LEU A 570 -12.11 -15.01 27.85
CA LEU A 570 -12.47 -15.51 29.18
C LEU A 570 -12.05 -14.60 30.32
N LEU A 571 -10.90 -13.92 30.20
CA LEU A 571 -10.46 -12.92 31.15
C LEU A 571 -11.28 -11.64 31.03
N ARG A 572 -11.75 -11.30 29.84
CA ARG A 572 -12.70 -10.21 29.60
C ARG A 572 -14.03 -10.50 30.32
N THR A 573 -14.63 -11.69 30.09
CA THR A 573 -15.83 -12.13 30.82
C THR A 573 -15.63 -12.07 32.33
N TYR A 574 -14.46 -12.53 32.80
CA TYR A 574 -14.15 -12.52 34.23
C TYR A 574 -14.04 -11.08 34.78
N ALA A 575 -13.39 -10.17 34.06
CA ALA A 575 -13.28 -8.76 34.45
C ALA A 575 -14.67 -8.07 34.48
N GLU A 576 -15.54 -8.38 33.52
CA GLU A 576 -16.92 -7.88 33.48
C GLU A 576 -17.77 -8.35 34.66
N ILE A 577 -17.70 -9.64 34.99
CA ILE A 577 -18.40 -10.19 36.17
C ILE A 577 -17.92 -9.51 37.48
N LEU A 578 -16.63 -9.21 37.59
CA LEU A 578 -16.07 -8.50 38.74
C LEU A 578 -16.53 -7.05 38.82
N THR A 579 -16.83 -6.41 37.69
CA THR A 579 -17.25 -5.00 37.64
C THR A 579 -18.75 -4.83 37.92
N GLY A 580 -19.58 -5.80 37.50
CA GLY A 580 -21.06 -5.68 37.49
C GLY A 580 -21.57 -4.80 36.37
N ASP A 581 -22.78 -5.06 35.87
CA ASP A 581 -23.30 -4.40 34.65
C ASP A 581 -23.62 -2.90 34.83
N ASP A 582 -23.90 -2.43 36.02
CA ASP A 582 -24.41 -1.08 36.32
C ASP A 582 -23.45 -0.21 37.16
N SER A 583 -22.14 -0.44 37.14
CA SER A 583 -21.25 0.39 37.97
C SER A 583 -21.06 1.77 37.36
N ALA A 584 -21.32 2.82 38.13
CA ALA A 584 -21.06 4.23 37.73
C ALA A 584 -19.58 4.43 37.31
N ASP A 585 -18.67 3.69 37.93
CA ASP A 585 -17.23 3.71 37.63
C ASP A 585 -16.92 3.19 36.20
N ARG A 586 -17.61 2.13 35.76
CA ARG A 586 -17.51 1.62 34.39
C ARG A 586 -17.96 2.64 33.37
N HIS A 587 -19.14 3.26 33.59
CA HIS A 587 -19.66 4.28 32.69
C HIS A 587 -18.73 5.49 32.61
N ALA A 588 -18.16 5.92 33.74
CA ALA A 588 -17.20 7.01 33.78
C ALA A 588 -15.89 6.65 33.02
N ALA A 589 -15.39 5.43 33.21
CA ALA A 589 -14.19 4.93 32.53
C ALA A 589 -14.37 4.85 31.02
N VAL A 590 -15.50 4.27 30.55
CA VAL A 590 -15.87 4.21 29.14
C VAL A 590 -15.97 5.62 28.54
N SER A 591 -16.56 6.58 29.31
CA SER A 591 -16.59 7.98 28.86
C SER A 591 -15.19 8.54 28.60
N ARG A 592 -14.28 8.36 29.56
CA ARG A 592 -12.90 8.85 29.41
C ARG A 592 -12.18 8.22 28.21
N LEU A 593 -12.37 6.92 27.99
CA LEU A 593 -11.78 6.21 26.85
C LEU A 593 -12.33 6.74 25.52
N LEU A 594 -13.64 6.92 25.42
CA LEU A 594 -14.29 7.44 24.20
C LEU A 594 -13.87 8.90 23.94
N ASP A 595 -13.77 9.73 24.97
CA ASP A 595 -13.27 11.10 24.87
C ASP A 595 -11.80 11.12 24.41
N TYR A 596 -10.95 10.21 24.94
CA TYR A 596 -9.58 10.04 24.49
C TYR A 596 -9.51 9.72 22.98
N TYR A 597 -10.28 8.73 22.52
CA TYR A 597 -10.30 8.37 21.10
C TYR A 597 -10.81 9.52 20.23
N LEU A 598 -11.86 10.23 20.65
CA LEU A 598 -12.38 11.37 19.92
C LEU A 598 -11.34 12.47 19.75
N HIS A 599 -10.71 12.89 20.84
CA HIS A 599 -9.73 13.98 20.79
C HIS A 599 -8.47 13.60 20.04
N LYS A 600 -7.96 12.36 20.24
CA LYS A 600 -6.75 11.91 19.56
C LYS A 600 -7.00 11.67 18.06
N ALA A 601 -8.17 11.16 17.68
CA ALA A 601 -8.57 10.99 16.28
C ALA A 601 -8.76 12.35 15.60
N ALA A 602 -9.38 13.34 16.26
CA ALA A 602 -9.50 14.69 15.74
C ALA A 602 -8.14 15.37 15.55
N ALA A 603 -7.22 15.21 16.53
CA ALA A 603 -5.85 15.71 16.43
C ALA A 603 -5.07 15.03 15.29
N ALA A 604 -5.20 13.71 15.15
CA ALA A 604 -4.56 12.95 14.07
C ALA A 604 -5.13 13.36 12.71
N ALA A 605 -6.44 13.51 12.58
CA ALA A 605 -7.06 13.96 11.34
C ALA A 605 -6.65 15.40 10.99
N ALA A 606 -6.54 16.29 11.98
CA ALA A 606 -6.08 17.66 11.75
C ALA A 606 -4.61 17.77 11.33
N ALA A 607 -3.76 16.85 11.77
CA ALA A 607 -2.35 16.76 11.39
C ALA A 607 -2.16 16.07 10.03
N ALA A 608 -2.85 14.93 9.81
CA ALA A 608 -2.77 14.17 8.58
C ALA A 608 -3.48 14.86 7.40
N PHE A 609 -4.54 15.62 7.67
CA PHE A 609 -5.38 16.27 6.64
C PHE A 609 -5.63 17.74 6.96
N PRO A 610 -4.59 18.58 6.98
CA PRO A 610 -4.71 19.98 7.43
C PRO A 610 -5.70 20.81 6.61
N HIS A 611 -5.91 20.45 5.35
CA HIS A 611 -6.87 21.14 4.47
C HIS A 611 -8.34 20.79 4.76
N ASP A 612 -8.62 19.70 5.47
CA ASP A 612 -9.97 19.24 5.81
C ASP A 612 -10.38 19.61 7.26
N ARG A 613 -9.59 20.45 7.95
CA ARG A 613 -9.86 20.87 9.34
C ARG A 613 -11.24 21.44 9.57
N HIS A 614 -11.78 22.20 8.60
CA HIS A 614 -13.11 22.80 8.67
C HIS A 614 -14.25 21.76 8.67
N ARG A 615 -13.95 20.51 8.29
CA ARG A 615 -14.89 19.36 8.30
C ARG A 615 -14.82 18.56 9.59
N LEU A 616 -13.94 18.92 10.51
CA LEU A 616 -13.89 18.30 11.84
C LEU A 616 -15.04 18.82 12.69
N PRO A 617 -15.56 17.99 13.61
CA PRO A 617 -16.64 18.39 14.49
C PRO A 617 -16.28 19.67 15.27
N PRO A 618 -17.21 20.65 15.42
CA PRO A 618 -17.01 21.75 16.33
C PRO A 618 -16.86 21.20 17.76
N ASP A 619 -16.12 21.87 18.61
CA ASP A 619 -15.87 21.51 20.02
C ASP A 619 -15.07 20.19 20.24
N ALA A 620 -14.36 19.67 19.23
CA ALA A 620 -13.44 18.55 19.40
C ALA A 620 -12.08 18.96 20.02
N GLU A 621 -12.00 20.11 20.69
CA GLU A 621 -10.78 20.57 21.33
C GLU A 621 -10.44 19.77 22.60
N PRO A 622 -9.19 19.33 22.74
CA PRO A 622 -8.79 18.46 23.85
C PRO A 622 -8.76 19.21 25.19
N THR A 623 -9.59 18.79 26.13
CA THR A 623 -9.60 19.37 27.47
C THR A 623 -8.55 18.78 28.42
N ARG A 624 -8.18 17.51 28.28
CA ARG A 624 -7.29 16.80 29.22
C ARG A 624 -6.11 16.04 28.57
N PHE A 625 -6.30 15.48 27.38
CA PHE A 625 -5.27 14.74 26.65
C PHE A 625 -4.79 15.57 25.46
N ARG A 626 -3.78 16.43 25.65
CA ARG A 626 -3.13 17.15 24.55
C ARG A 626 -2.27 16.16 23.75
N SER A 627 -2.85 15.54 22.78
CA SER A 627 -2.09 14.78 21.77
C SER A 627 -1.71 15.75 20.65
N THR A 628 -0.42 16.00 20.49
CA THR A 628 0.09 16.75 19.34
C THR A 628 0.88 15.78 18.47
N PHE A 629 0.46 15.63 17.22
CA PHE A 629 1.26 14.97 16.21
C PHE A 629 2.19 16.01 15.58
N VAL A 630 3.48 15.74 15.52
CA VAL A 630 4.49 16.66 14.97
C VAL A 630 4.62 16.45 13.47
N ALA A 631 4.51 15.20 13.00
CA ALA A 631 4.59 14.84 11.60
C ALA A 631 3.24 14.24 11.10
N GLU A 632 2.96 14.46 9.83
CA GLU A 632 1.82 13.84 9.12
C GLU A 632 1.90 12.31 9.18
N GLU A 633 3.11 11.74 9.01
CA GLU A 633 3.38 10.30 9.04
C GLU A 633 2.99 9.66 10.38
N ASP A 634 3.36 10.29 11.51
CA ASP A 634 3.01 9.81 12.86
C ASP A 634 1.48 9.73 13.06
N ALA A 635 0.77 10.71 12.52
CA ALA A 635 -0.69 10.77 12.60
C ALA A 635 -1.35 9.66 11.76
N LEU A 636 -0.85 9.43 10.54
CA LEU A 636 -1.33 8.37 9.65
C LEU A 636 -1.03 6.98 10.21
N ASP A 637 0.16 6.78 10.80
CA ASP A 637 0.54 5.52 11.44
C ASP A 637 -0.34 5.23 12.66
N TRP A 638 -0.65 6.23 13.48
CA TRP A 638 -1.56 6.06 14.59
C TRP A 638 -2.98 5.70 14.12
N LEU A 639 -3.53 6.39 13.09
CA LEU A 639 -4.82 6.05 12.52
C LEU A 639 -4.85 4.62 11.96
N ARG A 640 -3.75 4.16 11.34
CA ARG A 640 -3.60 2.79 10.83
C ARG A 640 -3.61 1.76 11.94
N LEU A 641 -2.89 2.00 13.02
CA LEU A 641 -2.81 1.09 14.18
C LEU A 641 -4.13 1.02 14.93
N GLU A 642 -4.79 2.16 15.13
CA GLU A 642 -6.02 2.26 15.91
C GLU A 642 -7.31 2.05 15.10
N HIS A 643 -7.25 1.84 13.80
CA HIS A 643 -8.41 1.74 12.91
C HIS A 643 -9.52 0.85 13.51
N ARG A 644 -9.18 -0.39 13.89
CA ARG A 644 -10.16 -1.33 14.45
C ARG A 644 -10.73 -0.89 15.80
N ASN A 645 -9.91 -0.27 16.62
CA ASN A 645 -10.34 0.27 17.92
C ASN A 645 -11.26 1.49 17.74
N LEU A 646 -10.97 2.36 16.77
CA LEU A 646 -11.81 3.52 16.46
C LEU A 646 -13.19 3.11 15.95
N VAL A 647 -13.26 2.10 15.06
CA VAL A 647 -14.54 1.55 14.61
C VAL A 647 -15.31 0.91 15.78
N ALA A 648 -14.62 0.14 16.65
CA ALA A 648 -15.23 -0.44 17.83
C ALA A 648 -15.72 0.63 18.83
N ALA A 649 -14.98 1.72 19.00
CA ALA A 649 -15.35 2.84 19.85
C ALA A 649 -16.61 3.56 19.34
N ILE A 650 -16.75 3.74 18.01
CA ILE A 650 -17.97 4.34 17.41
C ILE A 650 -19.18 3.43 17.65
N ARG A 651 -19.03 2.10 17.48
CA ARG A 651 -20.12 1.15 17.77
C ARG A 651 -20.53 1.18 19.23
N LEU A 652 -19.54 1.15 20.13
CA LEU A 652 -19.79 1.24 21.59
C LEU A 652 -20.51 2.54 21.95
N ALA A 653 -20.04 3.68 21.43
CA ALA A 653 -20.66 4.98 21.70
C ALA A 653 -22.10 5.03 21.19
N ALA A 654 -22.39 4.48 20.03
CA ALA A 654 -23.75 4.41 19.47
C ALA A 654 -24.65 3.45 20.26
N HIS A 655 -24.13 2.32 20.76
CA HIS A 655 -24.86 1.35 21.58
C HIS A 655 -25.21 1.91 22.97
N ASP A 656 -24.30 2.65 23.58
CA ASP A 656 -24.43 3.21 24.94
C ASP A 656 -25.14 4.58 24.94
N ASP A 657 -25.87 4.93 23.85
CA ASP A 657 -26.60 6.21 23.69
C ASP A 657 -25.72 7.47 23.85
N ARG A 658 -24.38 7.32 23.68
CA ARG A 658 -23.42 8.44 23.68
C ARG A 658 -23.37 9.08 22.30
N ASN A 659 -24.53 9.52 21.86
CA ASN A 659 -24.80 9.96 20.51
C ASN A 659 -23.84 11.05 20.04
N GLU A 660 -23.47 11.98 20.92
CA GLU A 660 -22.57 13.08 20.57
C GLU A 660 -21.16 12.61 20.23
N VAL A 661 -20.61 11.70 21.00
CA VAL A 661 -19.28 11.12 20.74
C VAL A 661 -19.30 10.24 19.51
N ALA A 662 -20.35 9.44 19.30
CA ALA A 662 -20.47 8.52 18.17
C ALA A 662 -20.38 9.25 16.82
N TRP A 663 -21.19 10.32 16.61
CA TRP A 663 -21.14 11.04 15.35
C TRP A 663 -19.87 11.89 15.20
N LYS A 664 -19.38 12.52 16.29
CA LYS A 664 -18.14 13.30 16.25
C LYS A 664 -16.94 12.43 15.86
N LEU A 665 -16.78 11.24 16.48
CA LEU A 665 -15.68 10.33 16.21
C LEU A 665 -15.74 9.78 14.77
N ALA A 666 -16.92 9.38 14.28
CA ALA A 666 -17.10 8.94 12.91
C ALA A 666 -16.72 10.05 11.90
N CYS A 667 -17.15 11.30 12.17
CA CYS A 667 -16.78 12.46 11.36
C CYS A 667 -15.28 12.81 11.46
N ALA A 668 -14.57 12.44 12.51
CA ALA A 668 -13.13 12.66 12.61
C ALA A 668 -12.32 11.65 11.75
N VAL A 669 -12.76 10.39 11.70
CA VAL A 669 -11.98 9.31 11.03
C VAL A 669 -12.32 9.09 9.55
N TRP A 670 -13.38 9.74 9.03
CA TRP A 670 -13.90 9.46 7.69
C TRP A 670 -12.87 9.61 6.57
N ARG A 671 -12.01 10.64 6.65
CA ARG A 671 -11.02 10.91 5.59
C ARG A 671 -9.98 9.80 5.47
N TYR A 672 -9.54 9.28 6.61
CA TYR A 672 -8.65 8.12 6.66
C TYR A 672 -9.31 6.89 6.01
N LEU A 673 -10.56 6.58 6.38
CA LEU A 673 -11.31 5.45 5.82
C LEU A 673 -11.52 5.60 4.31
N TYR A 674 -11.81 6.83 3.85
CA TYR A 674 -11.92 7.16 2.43
C TYR A 674 -10.63 6.89 1.65
N ILE A 675 -9.49 7.42 2.12
CA ILE A 675 -8.21 7.33 1.40
C ILE A 675 -7.69 5.89 1.38
N ARG A 676 -7.83 5.17 2.49
CA ARG A 676 -7.37 3.77 2.59
C ARG A 676 -8.35 2.75 1.98
N GLY A 677 -9.50 3.18 1.50
CA GLY A 677 -10.47 2.32 0.82
C GLY A 677 -11.25 1.38 1.75
N HIS A 678 -11.36 1.70 3.05
CA HIS A 678 -12.17 0.92 4.02
C HIS A 678 -13.65 1.23 3.87
N LEU A 679 -14.23 0.91 2.71
CA LEU A 679 -15.57 1.36 2.32
C LEU A 679 -16.69 0.85 3.24
N ASP A 680 -16.62 -0.41 3.67
CA ASP A 680 -17.64 -1.00 4.55
C ASP A 680 -17.62 -0.35 5.95
N ASP A 681 -16.43 -0.22 6.56
CA ASP A 681 -16.27 0.47 7.85
C ASP A 681 -16.69 1.94 7.75
N TRP A 682 -16.38 2.60 6.62
CA TRP A 682 -16.76 4.00 6.38
C TRP A 682 -18.28 4.17 6.30
N ARG A 683 -18.96 3.34 5.53
CA ARG A 683 -20.44 3.39 5.41
C ARG A 683 -21.12 3.05 6.73
N GLU A 684 -20.69 1.97 7.40
CA GLU A 684 -21.26 1.54 8.68
C GLU A 684 -21.13 2.64 9.74
N THR A 685 -19.93 3.17 9.94
CA THR A 685 -19.69 4.23 10.94
C THR A 685 -20.48 5.49 10.66
N LEU A 686 -20.69 5.86 9.39
CA LEU A 686 -21.49 7.03 9.02
C LEU A 686 -23.00 6.82 9.19
N TRP A 687 -23.51 5.59 8.96
CA TRP A 687 -24.91 5.28 9.30
C TRP A 687 -25.16 5.35 10.80
N LEU A 688 -24.24 4.83 11.63
CA LEU A 688 -24.27 5.00 13.07
C LEU A 688 -24.20 6.47 13.47
N ALA A 689 -23.32 7.25 12.83
CA ALA A 689 -23.20 8.69 13.05
C ALA A 689 -24.49 9.45 12.72
N LEU A 690 -25.11 9.14 11.58
CA LEU A 690 -26.38 9.78 11.19
C LEU A 690 -27.50 9.47 12.20
N HIS A 691 -27.60 8.21 12.64
CA HIS A 691 -28.57 7.80 13.64
C HIS A 691 -28.33 8.51 14.97
N ALA A 692 -27.08 8.56 15.43
CA ALA A 692 -26.68 9.27 16.65
C ALA A 692 -26.92 10.79 16.56
N ALA A 693 -26.59 11.43 15.42
CA ALA A 693 -26.83 12.85 15.22
C ALA A 693 -28.34 13.20 15.18
N ARG A 694 -29.16 12.29 14.64
CA ARG A 694 -30.64 12.42 14.69
C ARG A 694 -31.16 12.25 16.13
N GLY A 695 -30.63 11.26 16.86
CA GLY A 695 -30.99 11.00 18.26
C GLY A 695 -30.65 12.18 19.20
N SER A 696 -29.52 12.86 18.97
CA SER A 696 -29.11 14.06 19.72
C SER A 696 -29.72 15.37 19.20
N GLY A 697 -30.41 15.34 18.05
CA GLY A 697 -31.00 16.55 17.42
C GLY A 697 -29.96 17.51 16.84
N HIS A 698 -28.70 17.08 16.64
CA HIS A 698 -27.59 17.94 16.22
C HIS A 698 -27.58 18.13 14.69
N VAL A 699 -28.13 19.25 14.20
CA VAL A 699 -28.39 19.53 12.78
C VAL A 699 -27.09 19.51 11.95
N TRP A 700 -25.99 20.10 12.44
CA TRP A 700 -24.69 20.09 11.76
C TRP A 700 -24.16 18.65 11.60
N GLY A 701 -24.26 17.83 12.66
CA GLY A 701 -23.84 16.41 12.61
C GLY A 701 -24.64 15.60 11.61
N GLN A 702 -25.95 15.84 11.50
CA GLN A 702 -26.82 15.21 10.50
C GLN A 702 -26.41 15.62 9.08
N ALA A 703 -26.20 16.91 8.84
CA ALA A 703 -25.80 17.42 7.52
C ALA A 703 -24.45 16.84 7.08
N GLN A 704 -23.47 16.80 7.99
CA GLN A 704 -22.14 16.27 7.73
C GLN A 704 -22.15 14.74 7.46
N ALA A 705 -22.86 13.97 8.29
CA ALA A 705 -22.98 12.53 8.10
C ALA A 705 -23.69 12.18 6.78
N LEU A 706 -24.77 12.87 6.43
CA LEU A 706 -25.49 12.71 5.15
C LEU A 706 -24.61 13.03 3.95
N GLN A 707 -23.82 14.11 4.01
CA GLN A 707 -22.89 14.49 2.95
C GLN A 707 -21.81 13.43 2.71
N GLN A 708 -21.22 12.93 3.80
CA GLN A 708 -20.20 11.91 3.69
C GLN A 708 -20.78 10.57 3.25
N LEU A 709 -22.01 10.22 3.69
CA LEU A 709 -22.74 9.05 3.19
C LEU A 709 -23.05 9.18 1.70
N SER A 710 -23.44 10.37 1.22
CA SER A 710 -23.64 10.64 -0.19
C SER A 710 -22.36 10.32 -0.99
N LEU A 711 -21.20 10.78 -0.52
CA LEU A 711 -19.90 10.47 -1.15
C LEU A 711 -19.54 8.98 -1.05
N ALA A 712 -19.84 8.32 0.07
CA ALA A 712 -19.59 6.89 0.26
C ALA A 712 -20.49 6.03 -0.65
N CYS A 713 -21.78 6.40 -0.79
CA CYS A 713 -22.71 5.74 -1.71
C CYS A 713 -22.30 5.95 -3.18
N TRP A 714 -21.87 7.17 -3.54
CA TRP A 714 -21.33 7.43 -4.87
C TRP A 714 -20.11 6.55 -5.17
N ARG A 715 -19.21 6.41 -4.21
CA ARG A 715 -18.01 5.54 -4.34
C ARG A 715 -18.38 4.05 -4.42
N ALA A 716 -19.42 3.63 -3.69
CA ALA A 716 -19.98 2.28 -3.76
C ALA A 716 -20.80 2.01 -5.02
N GLY A 717 -20.97 3.01 -5.90
CA GLY A 717 -21.70 2.91 -7.14
C GLY A 717 -23.22 3.11 -7.01
N ASP A 718 -23.75 3.44 -5.83
CA ASP A 718 -25.17 3.74 -5.61
C ASP A 718 -25.44 5.22 -5.86
N SER A 719 -25.45 5.62 -7.15
CA SER A 719 -25.55 7.03 -7.55
C SER A 719 -26.89 7.65 -7.21
N GLN A 720 -27.99 6.87 -7.20
CA GLN A 720 -29.30 7.37 -6.82
C GLN A 720 -29.37 7.67 -5.31
N GLN A 721 -28.90 6.74 -4.47
CA GLN A 721 -28.87 6.97 -3.03
C GLN A 721 -27.94 8.14 -2.68
N ALA A 722 -26.80 8.28 -3.41
CA ALA A 722 -25.90 9.41 -3.24
C ALA A 722 -26.58 10.74 -3.55
N TRP A 723 -27.40 10.82 -4.59
CA TRP A 723 -28.18 12.01 -4.94
C TRP A 723 -29.21 12.35 -3.88
N ASP A 724 -29.96 11.37 -3.38
CA ASP A 724 -31.01 11.58 -2.38
C ASP A 724 -30.42 12.06 -1.05
N LEU A 725 -29.37 11.40 -0.55
CA LEU A 725 -28.66 11.79 0.67
C LEU A 725 -27.98 13.16 0.54
N GLY A 726 -27.36 13.44 -0.61
CA GLY A 726 -26.76 14.76 -0.88
C GLY A 726 -27.80 15.87 -0.93
N SER A 727 -29.01 15.59 -1.44
CA SER A 727 -30.12 16.55 -1.47
C SER A 727 -30.63 16.86 -0.07
N GLU A 728 -30.79 15.84 0.79
CA GLU A 728 -31.16 16.03 2.19
C GLU A 728 -30.08 16.84 2.95
N SER A 729 -28.80 16.51 2.76
CA SER A 729 -27.68 17.25 3.33
C SER A 729 -27.67 18.71 2.91
N LEU A 730 -27.88 19.00 1.62
CA LEU A 730 -27.91 20.37 1.10
C LEU A 730 -29.00 21.22 1.78
N GLN A 731 -30.20 20.65 2.01
CA GLN A 731 -31.27 21.36 2.70
C GLN A 731 -30.89 21.76 4.13
N LEU A 732 -30.21 20.86 4.84
CA LEU A 732 -29.74 21.14 6.20
C LEU A 732 -28.64 22.23 6.20
N TRP A 733 -27.68 22.17 5.29
CA TRP A 733 -26.62 23.18 5.15
C TRP A 733 -27.20 24.57 4.82
N LEU A 734 -28.20 24.63 3.94
CA LEU A 734 -28.92 25.88 3.63
C LEU A 734 -29.62 26.43 4.86
N SER A 735 -30.21 25.57 5.71
CA SER A 735 -30.87 25.99 6.95
C SER A 735 -29.88 26.51 8.00
N LEU A 736 -28.64 26.01 7.99
CA LEU A 736 -27.56 26.43 8.88
C LEU A 736 -26.86 27.72 8.40
N GLY A 737 -27.01 28.07 7.11
CA GLY A 737 -26.22 29.14 6.48
C GLY A 737 -24.74 28.88 6.38
N ASP A 738 -24.33 27.60 6.39
CA ASP A 738 -22.91 27.17 6.29
C ASP A 738 -22.51 27.07 4.82
N HIS A 739 -21.73 28.04 4.35
CA HIS A 739 -21.28 28.12 2.95
C HIS A 739 -20.30 27.01 2.58
N HIS A 740 -19.47 26.52 3.54
CA HIS A 740 -18.58 25.37 3.29
C HIS A 740 -19.40 24.08 3.07
N GLY A 741 -20.31 23.80 3.99
CA GLY A 741 -21.18 22.65 3.90
C GLY A 741 -22.05 22.68 2.65
N GLU A 742 -22.60 23.85 2.28
CA GLU A 742 -23.36 24.03 1.04
C GLU A 742 -22.51 23.71 -0.19
N ALA A 743 -21.25 24.21 -0.27
CA ALA A 743 -20.36 23.98 -1.40
C ALA A 743 -20.00 22.51 -1.54
N ASP A 744 -19.67 21.86 -0.43
CA ASP A 744 -19.36 20.44 -0.38
C ASP A 744 -20.55 19.55 -0.80
N ALA A 745 -21.76 19.83 -0.30
CA ALA A 745 -22.97 19.09 -0.68
C ALA A 745 -23.30 19.26 -2.18
N ARG A 746 -23.14 20.47 -2.71
CA ARG A 746 -23.31 20.75 -4.14
C ARG A 746 -22.27 20.03 -4.99
N SER A 747 -21.01 19.95 -4.54
CA SER A 747 -19.98 19.18 -5.21
C SER A 747 -20.34 17.67 -5.27
N ALA A 748 -20.83 17.10 -4.16
CA ALA A 748 -21.28 15.71 -4.10
C ALA A 748 -22.47 15.44 -5.03
N LEU A 749 -23.47 16.36 -5.07
CA LEU A 749 -24.59 16.29 -6.00
C LEU A 749 -24.14 16.40 -7.46
N GLY A 750 -23.14 17.23 -7.75
CA GLY A 750 -22.54 17.30 -9.08
C GLY A 750 -21.94 15.96 -9.53
N LEU A 751 -21.22 15.25 -8.61
CA LEU A 751 -20.65 13.92 -8.87
C LEU A 751 -21.74 12.87 -9.13
N ALA A 752 -22.78 12.83 -8.28
CA ALA A 752 -23.89 11.89 -8.42
C ALA A 752 -24.69 12.16 -9.70
N GLY A 753 -25.03 13.45 -9.96
CA GLY A 753 -25.79 13.87 -11.14
C GLY A 753 -25.05 13.60 -12.46
N LYS A 754 -23.72 13.74 -12.48
CA LYS A 754 -22.89 13.39 -13.63
C LYS A 754 -23.03 11.91 -14.02
N ARG A 755 -23.09 11.00 -13.04
CA ARG A 755 -23.29 9.56 -13.30
C ARG A 755 -24.72 9.23 -13.73
N LEU A 756 -25.70 9.90 -13.15
CA LEU A 756 -27.12 9.71 -13.49
C LEU A 756 -27.51 10.36 -14.81
N GLY A 757 -26.59 11.02 -15.52
CA GLY A 757 -26.88 11.74 -16.75
C GLY A 757 -27.57 13.11 -16.55
N HIS A 758 -27.70 13.58 -15.32
CA HIS A 758 -28.29 14.88 -14.99
C HIS A 758 -27.29 16.04 -15.25
N PHE A 759 -26.70 16.11 -16.44
CA PHE A 759 -25.57 17.00 -16.75
C PHE A 759 -25.82 18.48 -16.55
N ALA A 760 -27.03 18.98 -16.89
CA ALA A 760 -27.40 20.37 -16.67
C ALA A 760 -27.44 20.73 -15.18
N GLN A 761 -28.02 19.85 -14.35
CA GLN A 761 -28.09 20.03 -12.89
C GLN A 761 -26.71 19.90 -12.26
N ALA A 762 -25.89 18.92 -12.69
CA ALA A 762 -24.52 18.75 -12.22
C ALA A 762 -23.68 20.00 -12.51
N ARG A 763 -23.78 20.58 -13.72
CA ARG A 763 -23.12 21.84 -14.09
C ARG A 763 -23.56 23.01 -13.18
N ALA A 764 -24.86 23.13 -12.90
CA ALA A 764 -25.38 24.17 -12.02
C ALA A 764 -24.87 24.02 -10.59
N HIS A 765 -24.84 22.79 -10.06
CA HIS A 765 -24.28 22.49 -8.74
C HIS A 765 -22.79 22.81 -8.67
N TYR A 766 -21.99 22.39 -9.64
CA TYR A 766 -20.56 22.70 -9.70
C TYR A 766 -20.29 24.20 -9.81
N SER A 767 -21.03 24.92 -10.66
CA SER A 767 -20.86 26.37 -10.81
C SER A 767 -21.11 27.10 -9.50
N ARG A 768 -22.20 26.77 -8.81
CA ARG A 768 -22.52 27.39 -7.50
C ARG A 768 -21.51 27.01 -6.43
N ALA A 769 -21.00 25.77 -6.43
CA ALA A 769 -19.96 25.33 -5.50
C ALA A 769 -18.65 26.11 -5.72
N ILE A 770 -18.23 26.36 -6.96
CA ILE A 770 -17.06 27.19 -7.30
C ILE A 770 -17.23 28.62 -6.76
N ASP A 771 -18.41 29.22 -6.93
CA ASP A 771 -18.65 30.57 -6.43
C ASP A 771 -18.55 30.63 -4.91
N LEU A 772 -19.14 29.65 -4.20
CA LEU A 772 -19.08 29.53 -2.75
C LEU A 772 -17.65 29.34 -2.25
N TYR A 773 -16.88 28.42 -2.85
CA TYR A 773 -15.48 28.23 -2.47
C TYR A 773 -14.62 29.48 -2.69
N ARG A 774 -14.91 30.27 -3.72
CA ARG A 774 -14.25 31.58 -3.94
C ARG A 774 -14.64 32.59 -2.88
N GLU A 775 -15.94 32.67 -2.51
CA GLU A 775 -16.44 33.56 -1.45
C GLU A 775 -15.76 33.29 -0.11
N ILE A 776 -15.50 32.01 0.23
CA ILE A 776 -14.86 31.60 1.49
C ILE A 776 -13.34 31.42 1.37
N ASN A 777 -12.75 31.72 0.19
CA ASN A 777 -11.32 31.60 -0.09
C ASN A 777 -10.74 30.18 0.06
N ASP A 778 -11.55 29.14 -0.18
CA ASP A 778 -11.09 27.76 -0.24
C ASP A 778 -10.58 27.43 -1.66
N GLN A 779 -9.28 27.64 -1.87
CA GLN A 779 -8.62 27.41 -3.16
C GLN A 779 -8.65 25.94 -3.56
N ARG A 780 -8.46 25.01 -2.61
CA ARG A 780 -8.46 23.57 -2.86
C ARG A 780 -9.84 23.06 -3.27
N GLY A 781 -10.88 23.44 -2.54
CA GLY A 781 -12.27 23.13 -2.89
C GLY A 781 -12.62 23.66 -4.28
N CYS A 782 -12.24 24.90 -4.59
CA CYS A 782 -12.42 25.49 -5.91
C CYS A 782 -11.71 24.67 -7.02
N ALA A 783 -10.45 24.27 -6.80
CA ALA A 783 -9.70 23.48 -7.77
C ALA A 783 -10.31 22.11 -8.04
N ASN A 784 -10.73 21.39 -6.99
CA ASN A 784 -11.38 20.09 -7.11
C ASN A 784 -12.69 20.16 -7.93
N VAL A 785 -13.49 21.20 -7.71
CA VAL A 785 -14.74 21.37 -8.47
C VAL A 785 -14.50 21.87 -9.89
N LEU A 786 -13.46 22.69 -10.12
CA LEU A 786 -13.02 23.05 -11.47
C LEU A 786 -12.61 21.83 -12.27
N ASP A 787 -11.89 20.90 -11.65
CA ASP A 787 -11.47 19.64 -12.26
C ASP A 787 -12.67 18.75 -12.60
N ASN A 788 -13.61 18.57 -11.66
CA ASN A 788 -14.86 17.84 -11.90
C ASN A 788 -15.73 18.46 -13.02
N LEU A 789 -15.74 19.79 -13.12
CA LEU A 789 -16.45 20.50 -14.18
C LEU A 789 -15.71 20.37 -15.53
N GLY A 790 -14.38 20.26 -15.50
CA GLY A 790 -13.55 19.93 -16.67
C GLY A 790 -13.87 18.54 -17.22
N ASP A 791 -13.99 17.54 -16.35
CA ASP A 791 -14.39 16.18 -16.72
C ASP A 791 -15.83 16.16 -17.32
N LEU A 792 -16.76 16.94 -16.77
CA LEU A 792 -18.08 17.09 -17.36
C LEU A 792 -18.01 17.71 -18.77
N ASP A 793 -17.19 18.76 -18.96
CA ASP A 793 -16.97 19.38 -20.27
C ASP A 793 -16.33 18.40 -21.27
N GLU A 794 -15.39 17.58 -20.82
CA GLU A 794 -14.78 16.53 -21.64
C GLU A 794 -15.79 15.49 -22.11
N ARG A 795 -16.68 15.03 -21.22
CA ARG A 795 -17.77 14.09 -21.54
C ARG A 795 -18.75 14.65 -22.57
N LEU A 796 -19.00 15.97 -22.54
CA LEU A 796 -19.86 16.66 -23.50
C LEU A 796 -19.14 17.09 -24.78
N GLY A 797 -17.84 16.73 -24.95
CA GLY A 797 -17.06 17.03 -26.15
C GLY A 797 -16.43 18.44 -26.18
N TYR A 798 -16.55 19.26 -25.14
CA TYR A 798 -15.96 20.60 -25.06
C TYR A 798 -14.47 20.54 -24.65
N LEU A 799 -13.62 19.86 -25.45
CA LEU A 799 -12.24 19.51 -25.12
C LEU A 799 -11.35 20.71 -24.76
N GLN A 800 -11.49 21.85 -25.44
CA GLN A 800 -10.68 23.06 -25.14
C GLN A 800 -11.08 23.68 -23.79
N SER A 801 -12.38 23.70 -23.47
CA SER A 801 -12.89 24.16 -22.17
C SER A 801 -12.38 23.25 -21.03
N ALA A 802 -12.46 21.94 -21.24
CA ALA A 802 -11.97 20.93 -20.31
C ALA A 802 -10.47 21.12 -20.01
N LEU A 803 -9.64 21.23 -21.07
CA LEU A 803 -8.19 21.47 -20.93
C LEU A 803 -7.88 22.75 -20.15
N GLY A 804 -8.60 23.83 -20.41
CA GLY A 804 -8.45 25.10 -19.68
C GLY A 804 -8.79 24.97 -18.21
N ARG A 805 -9.86 24.24 -17.84
CA ARG A 805 -10.30 24.02 -16.47
C ARG A 805 -9.32 23.12 -15.70
N HIS A 806 -8.90 21.99 -16.28
CA HIS A 806 -7.94 21.08 -15.68
C HIS A 806 -6.58 21.76 -15.44
N ASN A 807 -6.06 22.56 -16.38
CA ASN A 807 -4.83 23.31 -16.17
C ASN A 807 -4.97 24.36 -15.06
N ALA A 808 -6.10 25.06 -14.98
CA ALA A 808 -6.36 26.01 -13.90
C ALA A 808 -6.42 25.29 -12.54
N ALA A 809 -7.11 24.14 -12.46
CA ALA A 809 -7.19 23.31 -11.27
C ALA A 809 -5.78 22.82 -10.86
N LEU A 810 -5.00 22.24 -11.79
CA LEU A 810 -3.65 21.73 -11.51
C LEU A 810 -2.71 22.84 -11.01
N SER A 811 -2.79 24.03 -11.57
CA SER A 811 -2.00 25.19 -11.12
C SER A 811 -2.28 25.52 -9.65
N ILE A 812 -3.56 25.54 -9.24
CA ILE A 812 -3.95 25.78 -7.85
C ILE A 812 -3.47 24.64 -6.95
N LEU A 813 -3.69 23.38 -7.36
CA LEU A 813 -3.30 22.18 -6.60
C LEU A 813 -1.78 22.08 -6.39
N CYS A 814 -0.99 22.54 -7.37
CA CYS A 814 0.46 22.67 -7.20
C CYS A 814 0.83 23.77 -6.20
N ALA A 815 0.16 24.93 -6.25
CA ALA A 815 0.42 26.06 -5.35
C ALA A 815 0.09 25.74 -3.88
N VAL A 816 -0.97 24.93 -3.62
CA VAL A 816 -1.36 24.49 -2.28
C VAL A 816 -0.72 23.17 -1.86
N ASN A 817 0.19 22.59 -2.67
CA ASN A 817 0.89 21.32 -2.47
C ASN A 817 -0.07 20.12 -2.22
N ASP A 818 -1.24 20.11 -2.86
CA ASP A 818 -2.15 18.97 -2.81
C ASP A 818 -1.70 17.87 -3.79
N ARG A 819 -0.82 16.98 -3.32
CA ARG A 819 -0.26 15.88 -4.13
C ARG A 819 -1.34 14.93 -4.68
N GLN A 820 -2.38 14.65 -3.92
CA GLN A 820 -3.50 13.81 -4.34
C GLN A 820 -4.33 14.46 -5.46
N GLY A 821 -4.64 15.74 -5.32
CA GLY A 821 -5.31 16.52 -6.35
C GLY A 821 -4.48 16.62 -7.65
N GLN A 822 -3.15 16.76 -7.54
CA GLN A 822 -2.26 16.78 -8.71
C GLN A 822 -2.34 15.48 -9.53
N VAL A 823 -2.52 14.31 -8.90
CA VAL A 823 -2.71 13.03 -9.60
C VAL A 823 -3.94 13.08 -10.50
N TYR A 824 -5.07 13.54 -9.97
CA TYR A 824 -6.30 13.67 -10.77
C TYR A 824 -6.13 14.67 -11.92
N GLY A 825 -5.63 15.88 -11.62
CA GLY A 825 -5.44 16.91 -12.62
C GLY A 825 -4.52 16.48 -13.77
N LEU A 826 -3.40 15.80 -13.47
CA LEU A 826 -2.48 15.26 -14.48
C LEU A 826 -3.17 14.19 -15.35
N ASN A 827 -3.91 13.28 -14.75
CA ASN A 827 -4.63 12.23 -15.47
C ASN A 827 -5.71 12.83 -16.38
N ASN A 828 -6.50 13.78 -15.89
CA ASN A 828 -7.57 14.42 -16.66
C ASN A 828 -7.01 15.22 -17.84
N ILE A 829 -5.91 15.96 -17.66
CA ILE A 829 -5.21 16.61 -18.79
C ILE A 829 -4.74 15.55 -19.80
N GLY A 830 -4.18 14.44 -19.33
CA GLY A 830 -3.74 13.31 -20.16
C GLY A 830 -4.89 12.74 -21.00
N CYS A 831 -6.08 12.52 -20.39
CA CYS A 831 -7.28 12.04 -21.10
C CYS A 831 -7.72 12.99 -22.21
N VAL A 832 -7.76 14.30 -21.95
CA VAL A 832 -8.08 15.29 -22.98
C VAL A 832 -7.02 15.28 -24.10
N ARG A 833 -5.71 15.15 -23.76
CA ARG A 833 -4.62 15.01 -24.74
C ARG A 833 -4.79 13.77 -25.64
N GLN A 834 -5.19 12.62 -25.05
CA GLN A 834 -5.50 11.41 -25.83
C GLN A 834 -6.63 11.66 -26.85
N LYS A 835 -7.73 12.32 -26.44
CA LYS A 835 -8.83 12.67 -27.34
C LYS A 835 -8.42 13.64 -28.44
N LEU A 836 -7.38 14.43 -28.21
CA LEU A 836 -6.76 15.32 -29.23
C LEU A 836 -5.71 14.61 -30.09
N GLY A 837 -5.48 13.29 -29.93
CA GLY A 837 -4.50 12.51 -30.68
C GLY A 837 -3.04 12.65 -30.22
N GLN A 838 -2.81 13.30 -29.08
CA GLN A 838 -1.48 13.55 -28.52
C GLN A 838 -1.09 12.45 -27.51
N PHE A 839 -0.91 11.22 -28.01
CA PHE A 839 -0.79 10.03 -27.18
C PHE A 839 0.50 10.00 -26.34
N ASN A 840 1.63 10.44 -26.90
CA ASN A 840 2.91 10.50 -26.18
C ASN A 840 2.86 11.50 -25.01
N ASP A 841 2.34 12.71 -25.23
CA ASP A 841 2.16 13.72 -24.19
C ASP A 841 1.25 13.18 -23.06
N ALA A 842 0.20 12.47 -23.42
CA ALA A 842 -0.72 11.87 -22.48
C ALA A 842 -0.02 10.80 -21.61
N ALA A 843 0.78 9.92 -22.22
CA ALA A 843 1.52 8.89 -21.50
C ALA A 843 2.51 9.49 -20.48
N VAL A 844 3.20 10.59 -20.82
CA VAL A 844 4.07 11.33 -19.88
C VAL A 844 3.29 11.84 -18.66
N LEU A 845 2.11 12.43 -18.89
CA LEU A 845 1.29 12.97 -17.81
C LEU A 845 0.76 11.85 -16.90
N HIS A 846 0.30 10.75 -17.49
CA HIS A 846 -0.18 9.59 -16.73
C HIS A 846 0.95 8.90 -15.94
N GLN A 847 2.17 8.81 -16.53
CA GLN A 847 3.32 8.28 -15.81
C GLN A 847 3.70 9.16 -14.62
N ARG A 848 3.68 10.50 -14.80
CA ARG A 848 3.94 11.42 -13.70
C ARG A 848 2.88 11.30 -12.59
N ALA A 849 1.62 11.14 -12.95
CA ALA A 849 0.54 10.90 -12.00
C ALA A 849 0.73 9.58 -11.24
N LEU A 850 1.17 8.50 -11.92
CA LEU A 850 1.49 7.22 -11.30
C LEU A 850 2.61 7.37 -10.27
N THR A 851 3.73 8.01 -10.64
CA THR A 851 4.86 8.25 -9.74
C THR A 851 4.44 9.02 -8.47
N ILE A 852 3.62 10.08 -8.62
CA ILE A 852 3.10 10.82 -7.45
C ILE A 852 2.23 9.92 -6.58
N SER A 853 1.33 9.12 -7.19
CA SER A 853 0.42 8.22 -6.47
C SER A 853 1.17 7.20 -5.61
N GLU A 854 2.28 6.69 -6.12
CA GLU A 854 3.14 5.72 -5.43
C GLU A 854 3.90 6.36 -4.28
N GLN A 855 4.46 7.56 -4.49
CA GLN A 855 5.17 8.31 -3.44
C GLN A 855 4.29 8.64 -2.23
N ILE A 856 2.98 8.87 -2.45
CA ILE A 856 2.01 9.17 -1.37
C ILE A 856 1.18 7.97 -0.94
N GLU A 857 1.55 6.74 -1.38
CA GLU A 857 0.82 5.50 -1.12
C GLU A 857 -0.68 5.60 -1.44
N TYR A 858 -1.03 6.15 -2.62
CA TYR A 858 -2.40 6.37 -3.06
C TYR A 858 -2.83 5.35 -4.13
N PRO A 859 -3.28 4.14 -3.74
CA PRO A 859 -3.53 3.05 -4.68
C PRO A 859 -4.64 3.34 -5.69
N HIS A 860 -5.64 4.14 -5.31
CA HIS A 860 -6.72 4.54 -6.22
C HIS A 860 -6.19 5.41 -7.39
N GLY A 861 -5.34 6.40 -7.08
CA GLY A 861 -4.68 7.21 -8.10
C GLY A 861 -3.75 6.39 -9.00
N ALA A 862 -3.03 5.42 -8.41
CA ALA A 862 -2.18 4.52 -9.17
C ALA A 862 -2.97 3.66 -10.17
N ALA A 863 -4.14 3.13 -9.76
CA ALA A 863 -4.99 2.33 -10.65
C ALA A 863 -5.54 3.15 -11.82
N PHE A 864 -6.00 4.39 -11.58
CA PHE A 864 -6.43 5.29 -12.66
C PHE A 864 -5.27 5.58 -13.62
N SER A 865 -4.11 5.96 -13.09
CA SER A 865 -2.95 6.29 -13.92
C SER A 865 -2.51 5.11 -14.79
N LEU A 866 -2.48 3.89 -14.23
CA LEU A 866 -2.19 2.66 -14.97
C LEU A 866 -3.23 2.38 -16.07
N ASN A 867 -4.53 2.58 -15.77
CA ASN A 867 -5.59 2.37 -16.77
C ASN A 867 -5.44 3.34 -17.94
N TYR A 868 -5.19 4.61 -17.66
CA TYR A 868 -4.99 5.63 -18.70
C TYR A 868 -3.69 5.45 -19.49
N LEU A 869 -2.61 4.93 -18.84
CA LEU A 869 -1.42 4.49 -19.55
C LEU A 869 -1.75 3.36 -20.54
N GLY A 870 -2.52 2.36 -20.12
CA GLY A 870 -3.00 1.30 -20.98
C GLY A 870 -3.75 1.85 -22.19
N ALA A 871 -4.68 2.78 -21.97
CA ALA A 871 -5.42 3.43 -23.06
C ALA A 871 -4.50 4.23 -24.01
N ALA A 872 -3.47 4.91 -23.49
CA ALA A 872 -2.50 5.61 -24.32
C ALA A 872 -1.69 4.65 -25.20
N TYR A 873 -1.19 3.53 -24.65
CA TYR A 873 -0.45 2.51 -25.39
C TYR A 873 -1.33 1.78 -26.42
N ARG A 874 -2.61 1.50 -26.09
CA ARG A 874 -3.58 0.99 -27.05
C ARG A 874 -3.68 1.91 -28.27
N ASN A 875 -3.82 3.21 -28.04
CA ASN A 875 -3.95 4.22 -29.09
C ASN A 875 -2.64 4.41 -29.91
N MET A 876 -1.49 4.03 -29.35
CA MET A 876 -0.21 3.95 -30.07
C MET A 876 -0.06 2.65 -30.88
N GLY A 877 -1.01 1.72 -30.84
CA GLY A 877 -0.97 0.45 -31.54
C GLY A 877 -0.22 -0.68 -30.81
N GLU A 878 -0.12 -0.62 -29.48
CA GLU A 878 0.53 -1.61 -28.64
C GLU A 878 -0.45 -2.30 -27.67
N PRO A 879 -1.31 -3.17 -28.19
CA PRO A 879 -2.37 -3.78 -27.36
C PRO A 879 -1.84 -4.71 -26.28
N GLU A 880 -0.69 -5.38 -26.47
CA GLU A 880 -0.10 -6.28 -25.46
C GLU A 880 0.41 -5.50 -24.26
N THR A 881 1.16 -4.41 -24.50
CA THR A 881 1.63 -3.48 -23.48
C THR A 881 0.44 -2.86 -22.72
N ALA A 882 -0.59 -2.42 -23.47
CA ALA A 882 -1.82 -1.85 -22.92
C ALA A 882 -2.56 -2.83 -22.00
N ALA A 883 -2.72 -4.10 -22.42
CA ALA A 883 -3.35 -5.13 -21.61
C ALA A 883 -2.59 -5.40 -20.29
N GLY A 884 -1.25 -5.32 -20.30
CA GLY A 884 -0.42 -5.41 -19.11
C GLY A 884 -0.71 -4.28 -18.09
N TYR A 885 -0.83 -3.04 -18.56
CA TYR A 885 -1.21 -1.88 -17.72
C TYR A 885 -2.61 -2.01 -17.15
N HIS A 886 -3.60 -2.36 -18.00
CA HIS A 886 -4.98 -2.59 -17.56
C HIS A 886 -5.07 -3.74 -16.55
N GLY A 887 -4.28 -4.82 -16.73
CA GLY A 887 -4.22 -5.94 -15.80
C GLY A 887 -3.76 -5.52 -14.42
N ARG A 888 -2.70 -4.69 -14.31
CA ARG A 888 -2.23 -4.13 -13.03
C ARG A 888 -3.27 -3.17 -12.42
N ALA A 889 -3.87 -2.31 -13.24
CA ALA A 889 -4.93 -1.42 -12.78
C ALA A 889 -6.11 -2.20 -12.20
N LEU A 890 -6.53 -3.28 -12.87
CA LEU A 890 -7.62 -4.15 -12.44
C LEU A 890 -7.30 -4.88 -11.13
N GLU A 891 -6.07 -5.32 -10.94
CA GLU A 891 -5.63 -5.93 -9.68
C GLU A 891 -5.77 -4.94 -8.51
N ILE A 892 -5.32 -3.70 -8.70
CA ILE A 892 -5.47 -2.65 -7.68
C ILE A 892 -6.94 -2.32 -7.46
N ALA A 893 -7.73 -2.12 -8.53
CA ALA A 893 -9.16 -1.81 -8.44
C ALA A 893 -9.93 -2.90 -7.67
N LYS A 894 -9.63 -4.18 -7.93
CA LYS A 894 -10.18 -5.32 -7.19
C LYS A 894 -9.80 -5.32 -5.72
N ASN A 895 -8.60 -4.89 -5.37
CA ASN A 895 -8.17 -4.77 -3.97
C ASN A 895 -8.82 -3.59 -3.25
N LEU A 896 -9.24 -2.55 -3.98
CA LEU A 896 -9.90 -1.35 -3.45
C LEU A 896 -11.41 -1.49 -3.28
N GLY A 897 -12.04 -2.36 -4.06
CA GLY A 897 -13.48 -2.46 -4.05
C GLY A 897 -14.21 -1.35 -4.79
N ASP A 898 -13.65 -0.84 -5.84
CA ASP A 898 -14.28 0.25 -6.60
C ASP A 898 -14.91 -0.26 -7.91
N PRO A 899 -16.24 -0.53 -7.92
CA PRO A 899 -16.91 -1.09 -9.10
C PRO A 899 -16.94 -0.10 -10.27
N THR A 900 -16.81 1.19 -10.01
CA THR A 900 -16.73 2.19 -11.07
C THR A 900 -15.41 2.11 -11.79
N LEU A 901 -14.32 2.04 -11.02
CA LEU A 901 -12.99 1.86 -11.58
C LEU A 901 -12.85 0.52 -12.29
N GLU A 902 -13.44 -0.55 -11.75
CA GLU A 902 -13.48 -1.85 -12.45
C GLU A 902 -14.25 -1.77 -13.77
N THR A 903 -15.38 -1.02 -13.82
CA THR A 903 -16.15 -0.78 -15.04
C THR A 903 -15.30 -0.11 -16.12
N ASP A 904 -14.64 0.98 -15.77
CA ASP A 904 -13.78 1.75 -16.69
C ASP A 904 -12.65 0.87 -17.22
N ILE A 905 -11.97 0.14 -16.35
CA ILE A 905 -10.86 -0.75 -16.73
C ILE A 905 -11.34 -1.90 -17.62
N HIS A 906 -12.47 -2.52 -17.31
CA HIS A 906 -13.02 -3.61 -18.13
C HIS A 906 -13.44 -3.12 -19.52
N ASN A 907 -14.03 -1.93 -19.64
CA ASN A 907 -14.34 -1.34 -20.94
C ASN A 907 -13.06 -1.03 -21.73
N ASP A 908 -12.04 -0.43 -21.09
CA ASP A 908 -10.75 -0.14 -21.75
C ASP A 908 -9.99 -1.42 -22.15
N LEU A 909 -10.02 -2.45 -21.31
CA LEU A 909 -9.43 -3.74 -21.62
C LEU A 909 -10.17 -4.44 -22.79
N GLY A 910 -11.49 -4.34 -22.83
CA GLY A 910 -12.30 -4.84 -23.95
C GLY A 910 -11.93 -4.16 -25.27
N GLU A 911 -11.81 -2.83 -25.28
CA GLU A 911 -11.32 -2.07 -26.42
C GLU A 911 -9.89 -2.49 -26.83
N THR A 912 -9.03 -2.74 -25.84
CA THR A 912 -7.65 -3.18 -26.07
C THR A 912 -7.62 -4.57 -26.75
N TYR A 913 -8.44 -5.49 -26.31
CA TYR A 913 -8.57 -6.81 -26.93
C TYR A 913 -9.14 -6.74 -28.35
N LEU A 914 -10.08 -5.81 -28.63
CA LEU A 914 -10.56 -5.56 -29.99
C LEU A 914 -9.43 -5.12 -30.92
N VAL A 915 -8.58 -4.20 -30.47
CA VAL A 915 -7.41 -3.74 -31.24
C VAL A 915 -6.39 -4.86 -31.43
N GLY A 916 -6.21 -5.73 -30.43
CA GLY A 916 -5.30 -6.90 -30.48
C GLY A 916 -5.88 -8.11 -31.23
N GLY A 917 -7.15 -8.07 -31.70
CA GLY A 917 -7.79 -9.17 -32.43
C GLY A 917 -8.34 -10.30 -31.54
N ASP A 918 -8.32 -10.17 -30.20
CA ASP A 918 -8.96 -11.12 -29.28
C ASP A 918 -10.42 -10.78 -29.02
N HIS A 919 -11.29 -11.24 -29.93
CA HIS A 919 -12.74 -10.96 -29.85
C HIS A 919 -13.42 -11.63 -28.67
N SER A 920 -12.91 -12.80 -28.23
CA SER A 920 -13.45 -13.53 -27.08
C SER A 920 -13.14 -12.81 -25.76
N GLY A 921 -11.91 -12.35 -25.60
CA GLY A 921 -11.47 -11.53 -24.47
C GLY A 921 -12.22 -10.21 -24.40
N ALA A 922 -12.42 -9.56 -25.55
CA ALA A 922 -13.19 -8.32 -25.67
C ALA A 922 -14.65 -8.51 -25.23
N LEU A 923 -15.34 -9.54 -25.73
CA LEU A 923 -16.73 -9.83 -25.39
C LEU A 923 -16.89 -10.09 -23.88
N LYS A 924 -15.98 -10.84 -23.29
CA LYS A 924 -15.97 -11.11 -21.85
C LYS A 924 -15.79 -9.82 -21.05
N SER A 925 -14.78 -9.02 -21.39
CA SER A 925 -14.47 -7.78 -20.67
C SER A 925 -15.61 -6.77 -20.74
N HIS A 926 -16.23 -6.55 -21.89
CA HIS A 926 -17.37 -5.64 -22.02
C HIS A 926 -18.63 -6.17 -21.31
N ARG A 927 -18.86 -7.50 -21.22
CA ARG A 927 -19.93 -8.07 -20.39
C ARG A 927 -19.72 -7.85 -18.91
N ASP A 928 -18.48 -8.03 -18.44
CA ASP A 928 -18.10 -7.73 -17.06
C ASP A 928 -18.33 -6.23 -16.77
N ALA A 929 -17.89 -5.34 -17.68
CA ALA A 929 -18.16 -3.90 -17.60
C ALA A 929 -19.65 -3.57 -17.55
N LEU A 930 -20.49 -4.18 -18.40
CA LEU A 930 -21.93 -3.97 -18.41
C LEU A 930 -22.58 -4.37 -17.09
N THR A 931 -22.16 -5.48 -16.51
CA THR A 931 -22.64 -5.95 -15.20
C THR A 931 -22.36 -4.93 -14.11
N PHE A 932 -21.13 -4.41 -14.04
CA PHE A 932 -20.76 -3.39 -13.06
C PHE A 932 -21.45 -2.05 -13.35
N ALA A 933 -21.48 -1.58 -14.60
CA ALA A 933 -22.14 -0.33 -15.01
C ALA A 933 -23.65 -0.31 -14.71
N THR A 934 -24.32 -1.45 -14.88
CA THR A 934 -25.74 -1.59 -14.54
C THR A 934 -25.95 -1.45 -13.04
N ARG A 935 -25.09 -2.06 -12.24
CA ARG A 935 -25.14 -1.98 -10.77
C ARG A 935 -24.86 -0.58 -10.23
N THR A 936 -23.91 0.14 -10.84
CA THR A 936 -23.54 1.51 -10.45
C THR A 936 -24.47 2.58 -11.00
N GLY A 937 -25.35 2.24 -11.94
CA GLY A 937 -26.24 3.19 -12.61
C GLY A 937 -25.52 4.14 -13.56
N ASP A 938 -24.27 3.86 -13.98
CA ASP A 938 -23.53 4.70 -14.92
C ASP A 938 -24.00 4.42 -16.35
N LEU A 939 -24.92 5.27 -16.82
CA LEU A 939 -25.56 5.13 -18.15
C LEU A 939 -24.55 5.26 -19.30
N ARG A 940 -23.51 6.08 -19.13
CA ARG A 940 -22.47 6.23 -20.16
C ARG A 940 -21.62 4.97 -20.31
N GLU A 941 -21.19 4.39 -19.20
CA GLU A 941 -20.38 3.17 -19.24
C GLU A 941 -21.23 1.95 -19.65
N GLN A 942 -22.56 1.94 -19.37
CA GLN A 942 -23.48 0.96 -19.95
C GLN A 942 -23.53 1.07 -21.48
N ALA A 943 -23.68 2.29 -21.99
CA ALA A 943 -23.69 2.53 -23.44
C ALA A 943 -22.39 2.09 -24.10
N ARG A 944 -21.25 2.39 -23.46
CA ARG A 944 -19.92 2.00 -23.92
C ARG A 944 -19.74 0.48 -23.94
N ALA A 945 -20.19 -0.20 -22.89
CA ALA A 945 -20.15 -1.66 -22.82
C ALA A 945 -21.04 -2.31 -23.90
N HIS A 946 -22.26 -1.81 -24.08
CA HIS A 946 -23.12 -2.28 -25.17
C HIS A 946 -22.49 -2.07 -26.56
N HIS A 947 -21.86 -0.92 -26.78
CA HIS A 947 -21.14 -0.61 -28.03
C HIS A 947 -19.97 -1.58 -28.25
N GLY A 948 -19.15 -1.83 -27.22
CA GLY A 948 -18.04 -2.79 -27.30
C GLY A 948 -18.50 -4.24 -27.53
N ILE A 949 -19.59 -4.69 -26.87
CA ILE A 949 -20.20 -6.00 -27.11
C ILE A 949 -20.67 -6.11 -28.58
N ALA A 950 -21.34 -5.07 -29.10
CA ALA A 950 -21.83 -5.05 -30.47
C ALA A 950 -20.68 -5.21 -31.48
N ARG A 951 -19.58 -4.47 -31.29
CA ARG A 951 -18.38 -4.57 -32.15
C ARG A 951 -17.73 -5.96 -32.07
N ALA A 952 -17.60 -6.52 -30.86
CA ALA A 952 -17.04 -7.86 -30.66
C ALA A 952 -17.89 -8.95 -31.32
N LEU A 953 -19.21 -8.88 -31.18
CA LEU A 953 -20.15 -9.82 -31.83
C LEU A 953 -20.14 -9.68 -33.35
N HIS A 954 -20.08 -8.45 -33.89
CA HIS A 954 -20.03 -8.19 -35.33
C HIS A 954 -18.79 -8.81 -35.99
N ILE A 955 -17.63 -8.64 -35.36
CA ILE A 955 -16.36 -9.23 -35.84
C ILE A 955 -16.40 -10.78 -35.73
N GLY A 956 -17.17 -11.33 -34.78
CA GLY A 956 -17.42 -12.76 -34.61
C GLY A 956 -18.57 -13.32 -35.47
N ASP A 957 -19.05 -12.60 -36.50
CA ASP A 957 -20.15 -12.96 -37.43
C ASP A 957 -21.51 -13.22 -36.74
N LEU A 958 -21.74 -12.71 -35.53
CA LEU A 958 -23.01 -12.82 -34.78
C LEU A 958 -23.81 -11.51 -34.91
N HIS A 959 -24.27 -11.24 -36.15
CA HIS A 959 -24.86 -9.94 -36.56
C HIS A 959 -26.16 -9.58 -35.84
N ASP A 960 -27.05 -10.55 -35.57
CA ASP A 960 -28.34 -10.27 -34.90
C ASP A 960 -28.12 -9.78 -33.45
N GLY A 961 -27.22 -10.43 -32.69
CA GLY A 961 -26.84 -9.99 -31.34
C GLY A 961 -26.12 -8.63 -31.36
N ALA A 962 -25.25 -8.39 -32.34
CA ALA A 962 -24.58 -7.12 -32.52
C ALA A 962 -25.56 -5.96 -32.72
N TYR A 963 -26.61 -6.18 -33.57
CA TYR A 963 -27.65 -5.18 -33.86
C TYR A 963 -28.42 -4.75 -32.62
N GLU A 964 -28.84 -5.70 -31.78
CA GLU A 964 -29.54 -5.40 -30.52
C GLU A 964 -28.70 -4.55 -29.57
N HIS A 965 -27.42 -4.89 -29.43
CA HIS A 965 -26.51 -4.14 -28.56
C HIS A 965 -26.19 -2.75 -29.11
N TRP A 966 -26.05 -2.56 -30.42
CA TRP A 966 -25.89 -1.22 -31.01
C TRP A 966 -27.14 -0.34 -30.83
N LEU A 967 -28.35 -0.91 -30.96
CA LEU A 967 -29.60 -0.15 -30.69
C LEU A 967 -29.63 0.36 -29.25
N LYS A 968 -29.23 -0.48 -28.27
CA LYS A 968 -29.19 -0.09 -26.86
C LYS A 968 -28.13 0.99 -26.62
N ALA A 969 -26.94 0.85 -27.22
CA ALA A 969 -25.88 1.84 -27.10
C ALA A 969 -26.30 3.20 -27.67
N VAL A 970 -26.89 3.22 -28.88
CA VAL A 970 -27.37 4.45 -29.53
C VAL A 970 -28.47 5.11 -28.71
N ALA A 971 -29.42 4.35 -28.17
CA ALA A 971 -30.48 4.89 -27.33
C ALA A 971 -29.90 5.59 -26.10
N LEU A 972 -29.02 4.92 -25.34
CA LEU A 972 -28.38 5.49 -24.16
C LEU A 972 -27.51 6.71 -24.49
N TYR A 973 -26.71 6.69 -25.55
CA TYR A 973 -25.91 7.84 -25.96
C TYR A 973 -26.77 9.05 -26.38
N ARG A 974 -27.93 8.82 -27.05
CA ARG A 974 -28.87 9.88 -27.39
C ARG A 974 -29.54 10.48 -26.17
N ASP A 975 -29.98 9.63 -25.22
CA ASP A 975 -30.61 10.09 -23.99
C ASP A 975 -29.64 10.96 -23.15
N LEU A 976 -28.34 10.70 -23.28
CA LEU A 976 -27.27 11.48 -22.61
C LEU A 976 -26.83 12.72 -23.41
N ASP A 977 -27.28 12.89 -24.67
CA ASP A 977 -26.88 14.00 -25.56
C ASP A 977 -25.35 14.17 -25.69
N ILE A 978 -24.64 13.05 -25.91
CA ILE A 978 -23.17 13.03 -25.99
C ILE A 978 -22.69 12.69 -27.41
N PRO A 979 -21.46 13.14 -27.80
CA PRO A 979 -20.95 13.02 -29.19
C PRO A 979 -20.84 11.59 -29.71
N GLU A 980 -20.66 10.61 -28.83
CA GLU A 980 -20.51 9.20 -29.16
C GLU A 980 -21.76 8.61 -29.85
N ALA A 981 -22.95 9.25 -29.71
CA ALA A 981 -24.17 8.85 -30.37
C ALA A 981 -24.04 8.80 -31.90
N GLY A 982 -23.47 9.86 -32.49
CA GLY A 982 -23.29 9.96 -33.95
C GLY A 982 -22.31 8.91 -34.50
N HIS A 983 -21.33 8.49 -33.71
CA HIS A 983 -20.37 7.44 -34.10
C HIS A 983 -21.04 6.05 -34.12
N ALA A 984 -21.75 5.71 -33.05
CA ALA A 984 -22.48 4.45 -32.91
C ALA A 984 -23.61 4.33 -34.00
N GLU A 985 -24.28 5.43 -34.32
CA GLU A 985 -25.31 5.46 -35.42
C GLU A 985 -24.70 5.17 -36.77
N LYS A 986 -23.51 5.70 -37.06
CA LYS A 986 -22.81 5.45 -38.33
C LYS A 986 -22.42 3.98 -38.46
N GLU A 987 -21.90 3.36 -37.41
CA GLU A 987 -21.56 1.93 -37.41
C GLU A 987 -22.81 1.04 -37.56
N LEU A 988 -23.89 1.36 -36.84
CA LEU A 988 -25.20 0.69 -36.99
C LEU A 988 -25.75 0.80 -38.41
N GLY A 989 -25.60 1.97 -39.04
CA GLY A 989 -26.01 2.20 -40.43
C GLY A 989 -25.22 1.36 -41.44
N GLN A 990 -23.94 1.13 -41.22
CA GLN A 990 -23.10 0.27 -42.04
C GLN A 990 -23.54 -1.21 -41.98
N LEU A 991 -23.92 -1.69 -40.79
CA LEU A 991 -24.47 -3.04 -40.62
C LEU A 991 -25.76 -3.25 -41.39
N ASN A 992 -26.69 -2.26 -41.34
CA ASN A 992 -27.95 -2.32 -42.05
C ASN A 992 -27.80 -2.38 -43.60
N CYS A 993 -26.74 -1.76 -44.14
CA CYS A 993 -26.39 -1.88 -45.55
C CYS A 993 -25.84 -3.27 -45.92
N ALA A 994 -24.97 -3.83 -45.08
CA ALA A 994 -24.36 -5.14 -45.30
C ALA A 994 -25.39 -6.29 -45.24
N CYS A 995 -26.33 -6.26 -44.29
CA CYS A 995 -27.39 -7.26 -44.16
C CYS A 995 -28.48 -7.16 -45.25
N ARG A 996 -28.61 -6.04 -45.97
CA ARG A 996 -29.54 -5.91 -47.13
C ARG A 996 -28.93 -6.37 -48.45
N CYS A 997 -27.61 -6.56 -48.48
CA CYS A 997 -26.88 -7.01 -49.66
C CYS A 997 -26.46 -8.49 -49.60
N ALA A 998 -26.63 -9.17 -48.46
CA ALA A 998 -26.53 -10.62 -48.28
C ALA A 998 -27.93 -11.27 -48.27
#